data_6ba13a8384f2f8f36bfd0266916f0076
#
_entry.id   6ba13a8384f2f8f36bfd0266916f0076
#
_cell.length_a   1.000
_cell.length_b   1.000
_cell.length_c   1.000
_cell.angle_alpha   90.00
_cell.angle_beta   90.00
_cell.angle_gamma   90.00
#
_symmetry.space_group_name_H-M   'P 1'
#
loop_
_entity.id
_entity.type
_entity.pdbx_description
1 polymer ?
#
loop_
_entity_poly.entity_id
_entity_poly.type
_entity_poly.pdbx_seq_one_letter_code
_entity_poly.pdbx_strand_id
1 'polypeptide(L)'
;MILGVDVGGTFTDAALLSGDRLVTGKAPTTPSDQSEGVLAAVREALERADAAAADVERFVHGMTVGTNALLEGKVARTALLATEGFTDLEELGRQARPELYRLCAGHPPPLVPPELRVAVPERTGPHGVLRELDEPELRSRLDGVQFESAAVCLLWGFRHTEHEQRVAELVGDVHVSTSHETVGLFREYERCATTIVDAALSPLLRGYLERLAERAGEAGLPAPEVMLSSGGTADAATAARHGSWTVLSGPAGGAVGSARMAELAGAGDAVGLDMGGTSCDVSLALGGGAAVTGGREVGGRALALPMVDVHTVGAGGGSIAWRDEGGALRVGPRSAGADPGPACYGRGGEEPTVTDADLLLGYLDSSSPLAGGVELDRAAAERAVGELGSSLGLSPLEAAAGIVRVAGAEMAQAVRVVTVDRGIDPRELALVAFGGAGPLHAAAIADELGMRRIVVPNVSGVLSALGLVVSERRRDLVESVLLAGHSLTRQAVAEVVARLGERGREDLGEPRAQLRASYDLRYAGQAFELSVEGELEPEPGELRSAFDRAHDHRYGYQDPDAELELVTVRVAAALPGAEPRPTEPAEAERRGTRTVRFGHEELEAQVLGQGRADVDGPAIFELPGATLVVPPGWSAEAGGDAVVMQRA
;
A
#
# COMPACT_ATOMS: atom_id res chain seq x y z
N MET A 1 -6.03 10.93 22.93
CA MET A 1 -6.58 9.92 21.99
C MET A 1 -5.85 9.98 20.65
N ILE A 2 -5.83 8.85 19.87
CA ILE A 2 -5.25 8.83 18.53
C ILE A 2 -6.33 8.45 17.52
N LEU A 3 -6.42 9.24 16.45
CA LEU A 3 -7.40 9.08 15.39
C LEU A 3 -6.70 8.75 14.07
N GLY A 4 -7.06 7.64 13.44
CA GLY A 4 -6.66 7.27 12.08
C GLY A 4 -7.84 7.36 11.14
N VAL A 5 -7.67 7.99 9.98
CA VAL A 5 -8.72 8.09 8.96
C VAL A 5 -8.16 7.70 7.60
N ASP A 6 -8.71 6.64 7.01
CA ASP A 6 -8.35 6.17 5.68
C ASP A 6 -9.46 6.49 4.67
N VAL A 7 -9.07 7.11 3.55
CA VAL A 7 -10.00 7.43 2.46
C VAL A 7 -9.88 6.37 1.37
N GLY A 8 -10.86 5.47 1.37
CA GLY A 8 -11.04 4.51 0.28
C GLY A 8 -11.86 5.06 -0.89
N GLY A 9 -11.98 4.28 -1.96
CA GLY A 9 -12.74 4.67 -3.16
C GLY A 9 -14.25 4.82 -2.93
N THR A 10 -14.83 4.08 -1.99
CA THR A 10 -16.28 4.04 -1.71
C THR A 10 -16.63 4.62 -0.34
N PHE A 11 -15.84 4.28 0.69
CA PHE A 11 -16.03 4.72 2.07
C PHE A 11 -14.75 5.33 2.61
N THR A 12 -14.96 6.25 3.55
CA THR A 12 -13.93 6.80 4.42
C THR A 12 -14.09 6.17 5.79
N ASP A 13 -13.05 5.54 6.28
CA ASP A 13 -13.02 4.77 7.51
C ASP A 13 -12.23 5.50 8.58
N ALA A 14 -12.79 5.58 9.79
CA ALA A 14 -12.12 6.18 10.95
C ALA A 14 -11.93 5.13 12.05
N ALA A 15 -10.76 5.16 12.69
CA ALA A 15 -10.42 4.38 13.88
C ALA A 15 -9.92 5.32 14.96
N LEU A 16 -10.62 5.39 16.09
CA LEU A 16 -10.27 6.20 17.26
C LEU A 16 -9.83 5.30 18.42
N LEU A 17 -8.58 5.40 18.81
CA LEU A 17 -8.03 4.72 19.99
C LEU A 17 -8.12 5.66 21.20
N SER A 18 -8.96 5.29 22.17
CA SER A 18 -9.15 5.99 23.43
C SER A 18 -8.74 5.08 24.59
N GLY A 19 -7.53 5.26 25.11
CA GLY A 19 -6.94 4.29 26.04
C GLY A 19 -6.80 2.92 25.38
N ASP A 20 -7.46 1.91 25.94
CA ASP A 20 -7.48 0.53 25.41
C ASP A 20 -8.71 0.27 24.51
N ARG A 21 -9.61 1.24 24.35
CA ARG A 21 -10.85 1.09 23.57
C ARG A 21 -10.65 1.61 22.15
N LEU A 22 -10.90 0.75 21.17
CA LEU A 22 -10.98 1.11 19.77
C LEU A 22 -12.44 1.38 19.37
N VAL A 23 -12.71 2.56 18.80
CA VAL A 23 -14.01 2.96 18.29
C VAL A 23 -13.88 3.28 16.80
N THR A 24 -14.83 2.85 16.00
CA THR A 24 -14.79 3.02 14.55
C THR A 24 -15.92 3.93 14.07
N GLY A 25 -15.66 4.71 13.02
CA GLY A 25 -16.63 5.48 12.27
C GLY A 25 -16.48 5.20 10.78
N LYS A 26 -17.57 5.36 10.01
CA LYS A 26 -17.57 5.09 8.57
C LYS A 26 -18.53 6.04 7.85
N ALA A 27 -18.04 6.73 6.83
CA ALA A 27 -18.84 7.64 6.02
C ALA A 27 -18.64 7.35 4.53
N PRO A 28 -19.60 7.68 3.65
CA PRO A 28 -19.37 7.65 2.21
C PRO A 28 -18.24 8.59 1.80
N THR A 29 -17.36 8.15 0.91
CA THR A 29 -16.35 9.03 0.32
C THR A 29 -17.01 10.05 -0.58
N THR A 30 -16.59 11.32 -0.48
CA THR A 30 -17.06 12.45 -1.30
C THR A 30 -16.02 12.76 -2.38
N PRO A 31 -16.17 12.27 -3.63
CA PRO A 31 -15.15 12.42 -4.67
C PRO A 31 -14.81 13.87 -5.03
N SER A 32 -15.79 14.79 -4.92
CA SER A 32 -15.59 16.22 -5.20
C SER A 32 -14.76 16.94 -4.14
N ASP A 33 -14.86 16.50 -2.87
CA ASP A 33 -14.10 17.02 -1.74
C ASP A 33 -13.99 15.95 -0.65
N GLN A 34 -12.90 15.20 -0.68
CA GLN A 34 -12.67 14.08 0.24
C GLN A 34 -12.62 14.52 1.72
N SER A 35 -12.29 15.77 2.00
CA SER A 35 -12.24 16.28 3.39
C SER A 35 -13.60 16.28 4.08
N GLU A 36 -14.70 16.34 3.34
CA GLU A 36 -16.07 16.23 3.90
C GLU A 36 -16.34 14.82 4.43
N GLY A 37 -16.00 13.79 3.65
CA GLY A 37 -16.09 12.39 4.06
C GLY A 37 -15.22 12.09 5.27
N VAL A 38 -13.99 12.64 5.30
CA VAL A 38 -13.07 12.54 6.45
C VAL A 38 -13.74 13.06 7.71
N LEU A 39 -14.24 14.31 7.72
CA LEU A 39 -14.85 14.90 8.90
C LEU A 39 -16.19 14.22 9.28
N ALA A 40 -16.92 13.65 8.32
CA ALA A 40 -18.10 12.86 8.63
C ALA A 40 -17.77 11.56 9.38
N ALA A 41 -16.77 10.81 8.92
CA ALA A 41 -16.31 9.60 9.59
C ALA A 41 -15.73 9.90 11.00
N VAL A 42 -14.99 11.01 11.12
CA VAL A 42 -14.47 11.48 12.41
C VAL A 42 -15.59 11.79 13.39
N ARG A 43 -16.61 12.55 12.98
CA ARG A 43 -17.76 12.87 13.85
C ARG A 43 -18.45 11.61 14.34
N GLU A 44 -18.71 10.65 13.47
CA GLU A 44 -19.31 9.38 13.87
C GLU A 44 -18.44 8.62 14.90
N ALA A 45 -17.13 8.59 14.72
CA ALA A 45 -16.22 7.92 15.66
C ALA A 45 -16.22 8.64 17.03
N LEU A 46 -16.17 9.97 17.05
CA LEU A 46 -16.19 10.77 18.29
C LEU A 46 -17.54 10.64 19.03
N GLU A 47 -18.66 10.71 18.30
CA GLU A 47 -19.99 10.50 18.88
C GLU A 47 -20.12 9.12 19.54
N ARG A 48 -19.69 8.07 18.88
CA ARG A 48 -19.67 6.69 19.43
C ARG A 48 -18.74 6.52 20.62
N ALA A 49 -17.68 7.31 20.67
CA ALA A 49 -16.72 7.30 21.77
C ALA A 49 -17.16 8.16 22.96
N ASP A 50 -18.20 8.97 22.81
CA ASP A 50 -18.59 10.04 23.75
C ASP A 50 -17.40 10.98 24.07
N ALA A 51 -16.68 11.41 23.01
CA ALA A 51 -15.43 12.15 23.10
C ALA A 51 -15.51 13.48 22.34
N ALA A 52 -14.74 14.47 22.79
CA ALA A 52 -14.59 15.73 22.09
C ALA A 52 -13.39 15.71 21.11
N ALA A 53 -13.47 16.50 20.04
CA ALA A 53 -12.36 16.64 19.08
C ALA A 53 -11.06 17.12 19.75
N ALA A 54 -11.16 17.97 20.79
CA ALA A 54 -10.04 18.47 21.56
C ALA A 54 -9.30 17.38 22.39
N ASP A 55 -9.91 16.20 22.59
CA ASP A 55 -9.27 15.08 23.28
C ASP A 55 -8.36 14.28 22.33
N VAL A 56 -8.41 14.55 21.02
CA VAL A 56 -7.55 13.93 20.02
C VAL A 56 -6.17 14.60 20.06
N GLU A 57 -5.15 13.84 20.42
CA GLU A 57 -3.77 14.30 20.49
C GLU A 57 -3.03 14.13 19.15
N ARG A 58 -3.44 13.12 18.38
CA ARG A 58 -2.82 12.77 17.09
C ARG A 58 -3.90 12.39 16.08
N PHE A 59 -3.86 13.04 14.92
CA PHE A 59 -4.74 12.74 13.78
C PHE A 59 -3.91 12.28 12.60
N VAL A 60 -4.06 11.01 12.20
CA VAL A 60 -3.32 10.38 11.10
C VAL A 60 -4.25 10.13 9.93
N HIS A 61 -3.82 10.52 8.74
CA HIS A 61 -4.61 10.47 7.53
C HIS A 61 -3.95 9.61 6.44
N GLY A 62 -4.67 8.58 5.97
CA GLY A 62 -4.37 7.81 4.77
C GLY A 62 -5.18 8.33 3.59
N MET A 63 -4.58 8.44 2.42
CA MET A 63 -5.24 9.03 1.26
C MET A 63 -4.94 8.31 -0.05
N THR A 64 -5.91 8.30 -0.95
CA THR A 64 -5.77 7.77 -2.32
C THR A 64 -5.60 8.86 -3.37
N VAL A 65 -5.65 10.16 -2.97
CA VAL A 65 -5.62 11.32 -3.88
C VAL A 65 -4.43 11.27 -4.82
N GLY A 66 -3.22 11.12 -4.29
CA GLY A 66 -1.99 11.11 -5.09
C GLY A 66 -1.92 9.90 -6.03
N THR A 67 -2.29 8.72 -5.54
CA THR A 67 -2.30 7.50 -6.35
C THR A 67 -3.30 7.61 -7.50
N ASN A 68 -4.53 8.05 -7.24
CA ASN A 68 -5.56 8.20 -8.25
C ASN A 68 -5.17 9.28 -9.28
N ALA A 69 -4.66 10.43 -8.83
CA ALA A 69 -4.19 11.48 -9.72
C ALA A 69 -3.10 10.99 -10.68
N LEU A 70 -2.15 10.19 -10.17
CA LEU A 70 -1.08 9.60 -10.98
C LEU A 70 -1.62 8.61 -12.02
N LEU A 71 -2.54 7.72 -11.61
CA LEU A 71 -3.14 6.70 -12.50
C LEU A 71 -4.06 7.31 -13.57
N GLU A 72 -4.77 8.38 -13.23
CA GLU A 72 -5.67 9.09 -14.14
C GLU A 72 -4.96 10.15 -15.00
N GLY A 73 -3.67 10.43 -14.73
CA GLY A 73 -2.91 11.48 -15.40
C GLY A 73 -3.39 12.91 -15.06
N LYS A 74 -4.12 13.09 -13.96
CA LYS A 74 -4.62 14.38 -13.47
C LYS A 74 -3.63 15.03 -12.52
N VAL A 75 -2.49 15.40 -13.03
CA VAL A 75 -1.35 15.95 -12.28
C VAL A 75 -1.01 17.36 -12.76
N ALA A 76 -0.18 18.09 -12.01
CA ALA A 76 0.27 19.41 -12.39
C ALA A 76 1.08 19.38 -13.71
N ARG A 77 0.98 20.43 -14.51
CA ARG A 77 1.78 20.60 -15.71
C ARG A 77 3.25 20.85 -15.32
N THR A 78 4.06 19.81 -15.44
CA THR A 78 5.43 19.75 -14.90
C THR A 78 6.47 19.94 -15.98
N ALA A 79 7.50 20.77 -15.71
CA ALA A 79 8.70 20.84 -16.54
C ALA A 79 9.79 19.90 -15.99
N LEU A 80 10.56 19.26 -16.87
CA LEU A 80 11.78 18.54 -16.53
C LEU A 80 13.00 19.41 -16.87
N LEU A 81 13.84 19.70 -15.88
CA LEU A 81 15.13 20.35 -16.04
C LEU A 81 16.21 19.29 -15.82
N ALA A 82 16.85 18.87 -16.90
CA ALA A 82 17.87 17.81 -16.87
C ALA A 82 19.15 18.28 -17.56
N THR A 83 20.30 17.71 -17.18
CA THR A 83 21.59 17.95 -17.82
C THR A 83 21.46 17.90 -19.34
N GLU A 84 22.06 18.84 -20.05
CA GLU A 84 22.05 18.92 -21.53
C GLU A 84 22.48 17.59 -22.16
N GLY A 85 21.62 17.04 -23.08
CA GLY A 85 21.77 15.72 -23.69
C GLY A 85 21.13 14.57 -22.91
N PHE A 86 20.39 14.85 -21.79
CA PHE A 86 19.73 13.84 -20.95
C PHE A 86 18.26 14.18 -20.65
N THR A 87 17.64 15.01 -21.49
CA THR A 87 16.24 15.44 -21.29
C THR A 87 15.20 14.37 -21.69
N ASP A 88 15.62 13.28 -22.29
CA ASP A 88 14.80 12.17 -22.77
C ASP A 88 14.83 10.91 -21.87
N LEU A 89 15.42 11.04 -20.67
CA LEU A 89 15.56 9.93 -19.70
C LEU A 89 14.23 9.25 -19.36
N GLU A 90 13.14 10.03 -19.17
CA GLU A 90 11.83 9.49 -18.87
C GLU A 90 11.29 8.61 -20.01
N GLU A 91 11.48 9.06 -21.26
CA GLU A 91 10.98 8.38 -22.45
C GLU A 91 11.80 7.13 -22.78
N LEU A 92 13.11 7.20 -22.62
CA LEU A 92 14.01 6.06 -22.86
C LEU A 92 13.81 4.96 -21.83
N GLY A 93 13.61 5.32 -20.57
CA GLY A 93 13.47 4.38 -19.47
C GLY A 93 14.63 3.36 -19.42
N ARG A 94 14.30 2.11 -19.11
CA ARG A 94 15.23 0.97 -19.17
C ARG A 94 15.23 0.27 -20.54
N GLN A 95 14.51 0.80 -21.54
CA GLN A 95 14.33 0.20 -22.86
C GLN A 95 13.79 -1.24 -22.81
N ALA A 96 13.15 -1.63 -21.71
CA ALA A 96 12.49 -2.90 -21.56
C ALA A 96 11.18 -2.89 -22.34
N ARG A 97 10.79 -4.03 -22.91
CA ARG A 97 9.47 -4.15 -23.54
C ARG A 97 8.41 -4.29 -22.44
N PRO A 98 7.30 -3.53 -22.47
CA PRO A 98 6.23 -3.71 -21.49
C PRO A 98 5.57 -5.09 -21.58
N GLU A 99 5.48 -5.65 -22.80
CA GLU A 99 5.01 -7.01 -23.06
C GLU A 99 5.97 -7.73 -24.03
N LEU A 100 6.59 -8.84 -23.61
CA LEU A 100 7.62 -9.55 -24.36
C LEU A 100 7.13 -10.04 -25.74
N TYR A 101 5.88 -10.49 -25.81
CA TYR A 101 5.30 -11.14 -27.00
C TYR A 101 4.37 -10.23 -27.81
N ARG A 102 4.22 -8.96 -27.45
CA ARG A 102 3.38 -7.98 -28.13
C ARG A 102 4.21 -6.81 -28.64
N LEU A 103 4.53 -6.86 -29.94
CA LEU A 103 5.44 -5.89 -30.57
C LEU A 103 4.93 -4.45 -30.58
N CYS A 104 3.61 -4.25 -30.53
CA CYS A 104 2.98 -2.92 -30.52
C CYS A 104 2.58 -2.44 -29.13
N ALA A 105 2.94 -3.14 -28.06
CA ALA A 105 2.73 -2.66 -26.71
C ALA A 105 3.73 -1.52 -26.43
N GLY A 106 3.22 -0.35 -26.09
CA GLY A 106 4.01 0.83 -25.66
C GLY A 106 3.92 1.05 -24.15
N HIS A 107 4.90 1.76 -23.61
CA HIS A 107 4.82 2.30 -22.26
C HIS A 107 3.74 3.40 -22.18
N PRO A 108 3.23 3.73 -20.98
CA PRO A 108 2.39 4.90 -20.80
C PRO A 108 3.11 6.15 -21.34
N PRO A 109 2.37 7.13 -21.87
CA PRO A 109 2.99 8.40 -22.29
C PRO A 109 3.80 9.03 -21.15
N PRO A 110 4.96 9.64 -21.45
CA PRO A 110 5.70 10.41 -20.46
C PRO A 110 4.83 11.47 -19.78
N LEU A 111 5.06 11.73 -18.49
CA LEU A 111 4.36 12.82 -17.78
C LEU A 111 4.81 14.20 -18.26
N VAL A 112 6.09 14.29 -18.70
CA VAL A 112 6.64 15.53 -19.22
C VAL A 112 6.71 15.47 -20.74
N PRO A 113 5.84 16.22 -21.45
CA PRO A 113 5.89 16.27 -22.91
C PRO A 113 7.16 16.97 -23.40
N PRO A 114 7.60 16.73 -24.64
CA PRO A 114 8.88 17.24 -25.16
C PRO A 114 9.08 18.75 -25.00
N GLU A 115 8.02 19.55 -25.15
CA GLU A 115 8.07 21.01 -25.07
C GLU A 115 8.28 21.54 -23.63
N LEU A 116 8.16 20.68 -22.61
CA LEU A 116 8.44 21.02 -21.20
C LEU A 116 9.76 20.42 -20.71
N ARG A 117 10.57 19.86 -21.59
CA ARG A 117 11.90 19.32 -21.26
C ARG A 117 12.96 20.38 -21.52
N VAL A 118 13.51 20.95 -20.48
CA VAL A 118 14.51 22.01 -20.54
C VAL A 118 15.89 21.45 -20.30
N ALA A 119 16.79 21.61 -21.27
CA ALA A 119 18.18 21.22 -21.13
C ALA A 119 18.94 22.24 -20.26
N VAL A 120 19.52 21.77 -19.15
CA VAL A 120 20.34 22.60 -18.25
C VAL A 120 21.79 22.62 -18.77
N PRO A 121 22.34 23.78 -19.09
CA PRO A 121 23.69 23.91 -19.67
C PRO A 121 24.79 23.82 -18.59
N GLU A 122 24.95 22.61 -18.06
CA GLU A 122 25.94 22.23 -17.04
C GLU A 122 26.50 20.83 -17.31
N ARG A 123 27.52 20.42 -16.59
CA ARG A 123 27.98 19.06 -16.53
C ARG A 123 28.65 18.76 -15.21
N THR A 124 28.13 17.75 -14.50
CA THR A 124 28.74 17.23 -13.29
C THR A 124 29.18 15.77 -13.52
N GLY A 125 30.30 15.37 -12.97
CA GLY A 125 30.87 14.03 -13.03
C GLY A 125 31.07 13.42 -11.65
N PRO A 126 31.65 12.20 -11.57
CA PRO A 126 31.82 11.48 -10.31
C PRO A 126 32.70 12.21 -9.28
N HIS A 127 33.58 13.08 -9.73
CA HIS A 127 34.57 13.77 -8.89
C HIS A 127 34.31 15.28 -8.75
N GLY A 128 33.17 15.77 -9.24
CA GLY A 128 32.78 17.17 -9.17
C GLY A 128 32.35 17.77 -10.51
N VAL A 129 32.25 19.08 -10.54
CA VAL A 129 31.80 19.87 -11.69
C VAL A 129 32.84 19.80 -12.82
N LEU A 130 32.38 19.44 -14.03
CA LEU A 130 33.15 19.41 -15.28
C LEU A 130 32.89 20.65 -16.15
N ARG A 131 31.66 21.18 -16.09
CA ARG A 131 31.22 22.40 -16.75
C ARG A 131 30.27 23.11 -15.79
N GLU A 132 30.62 24.37 -15.47
CA GLU A 132 29.79 25.22 -14.62
C GLU A 132 28.41 25.47 -15.25
N LEU A 133 27.44 25.79 -14.40
CA LEU A 133 26.08 26.14 -14.81
C LEU A 133 26.09 27.51 -15.52
N ASP A 134 25.65 27.53 -16.78
CA ASP A 134 25.44 28.77 -17.52
C ASP A 134 24.03 29.33 -17.20
N GLU A 135 23.96 30.17 -16.14
CA GLU A 135 22.68 30.72 -15.67
C GLU A 135 22.01 31.64 -16.73
N PRO A 136 22.72 32.55 -17.45
CA PRO A 136 22.09 33.34 -18.50
C PRO A 136 21.44 32.47 -19.59
N GLU A 137 22.13 31.44 -20.03
CA GLU A 137 21.61 30.52 -21.04
C GLU A 137 20.40 29.74 -20.49
N LEU A 138 20.43 29.25 -19.24
CA LEU A 138 19.30 28.57 -18.62
C LEU A 138 18.07 29.47 -18.53
N ARG A 139 18.24 30.73 -18.11
CA ARG A 139 17.15 31.72 -18.07
C ARG A 139 16.53 31.93 -19.45
N SER A 140 17.36 32.01 -20.49
CA SER A 140 16.90 32.12 -21.88
C SER A 140 16.09 30.91 -22.32
N ARG A 141 16.48 29.71 -21.89
CA ARG A 141 15.74 28.45 -22.21
C ARG A 141 14.42 28.32 -21.44
N LEU A 142 14.31 28.93 -20.28
CA LEU A 142 13.09 28.97 -19.46
C LEU A 142 12.11 30.07 -19.93
N ASP A 143 12.60 31.08 -20.65
CA ASP A 143 11.76 32.20 -21.09
C ASP A 143 10.62 31.71 -22.00
N GLY A 144 9.38 32.05 -21.63
CA GLY A 144 8.17 31.67 -22.35
C GLY A 144 7.68 30.22 -22.11
N VAL A 145 8.38 29.38 -21.35
CA VAL A 145 7.92 28.04 -20.99
C VAL A 145 6.92 28.14 -19.84
N GLN A 146 5.71 27.65 -20.06
CA GLN A 146 4.62 27.71 -19.06
C GLN A 146 4.47 26.36 -18.36
N PHE A 147 4.64 26.30 -17.05
CA PHE A 147 4.47 25.10 -16.20
C PHE A 147 4.01 25.50 -14.79
N GLU A 148 3.46 24.54 -14.05
CA GLU A 148 2.94 24.71 -12.68
C GLU A 148 3.91 24.16 -11.62
N SER A 149 4.81 23.26 -12.04
CA SER A 149 5.84 22.67 -11.19
C SER A 149 7.06 22.29 -12.02
N ALA A 150 8.20 22.06 -11.37
CA ALA A 150 9.44 21.67 -12.01
C ALA A 150 10.12 20.49 -11.29
N ALA A 151 10.59 19.53 -12.06
CA ALA A 151 11.47 18.45 -11.62
C ALA A 151 12.89 18.76 -12.07
N VAL A 152 13.84 18.88 -11.13
CA VAL A 152 15.26 19.09 -11.40
C VAL A 152 16.02 17.80 -11.15
N CYS A 153 16.59 17.22 -12.21
CA CYS A 153 17.35 15.98 -12.13
C CYS A 153 18.61 16.08 -12.97
N LEU A 154 19.73 16.37 -12.33
CA LEU A 154 21.02 16.52 -12.98
C LEU A 154 21.89 15.27 -12.80
N LEU A 155 22.82 15.05 -13.72
CA LEU A 155 23.81 13.97 -13.60
C LEU A 155 24.63 14.18 -12.35
N TRP A 156 24.82 13.13 -11.55
CA TRP A 156 25.56 13.16 -10.28
C TRP A 156 24.96 14.09 -9.22
N GLY A 157 23.74 14.62 -9.42
CA GLY A 157 23.04 15.49 -8.46
C GLY A 157 22.83 14.84 -7.09
N PHE A 158 22.76 13.50 -7.00
CA PHE A 158 22.69 12.78 -5.75
C PHE A 158 23.95 12.91 -4.87
N ARG A 159 25.09 13.30 -5.46
CA ARG A 159 26.40 13.45 -4.80
C ARG A 159 26.90 14.88 -4.76
N HIS A 160 26.60 15.66 -5.79
CA HIS A 160 26.99 17.04 -5.99
C HIS A 160 25.72 17.87 -6.20
N THR A 161 25.20 18.44 -5.12
CA THR A 161 23.84 18.99 -5.07
C THR A 161 23.77 20.45 -5.52
N GLU A 162 24.91 21.14 -5.63
CA GLU A 162 25.01 22.58 -5.76
C GLU A 162 24.32 23.12 -7.03
N HIS A 163 24.46 22.40 -8.16
CA HIS A 163 23.80 22.79 -9.41
C HIS A 163 22.29 22.60 -9.34
N GLU A 164 21.80 21.49 -8.74
CA GLU A 164 20.34 21.29 -8.57
C GLU A 164 19.73 22.36 -7.68
N GLN A 165 20.38 22.71 -6.57
CA GLN A 165 19.94 23.77 -5.67
C GLN A 165 19.89 25.10 -6.41
N ARG A 166 20.96 25.43 -7.16
CA ARG A 166 21.01 26.67 -7.91
C ARG A 166 19.95 26.75 -9.03
N VAL A 167 19.71 25.65 -9.73
CA VAL A 167 18.64 25.57 -10.75
C VAL A 167 17.28 25.78 -10.09
N ALA A 168 17.02 25.18 -8.94
CA ALA A 168 15.77 25.37 -8.20
C ALA A 168 15.52 26.85 -7.84
N GLU A 169 16.57 27.58 -7.38
CA GLU A 169 16.47 29.02 -7.11
C GLU A 169 16.15 29.83 -8.37
N LEU A 170 16.65 29.41 -9.55
CA LEU A 170 16.46 30.12 -10.81
C LEU A 170 15.08 29.92 -11.43
N VAL A 171 14.40 28.83 -11.11
CA VAL A 171 13.07 28.48 -11.64
C VAL A 171 11.99 29.46 -11.14
N GLY A 172 12.09 29.96 -9.90
CA GLY A 172 11.18 30.98 -9.37
C GLY A 172 10.05 30.42 -8.49
N ASP A 173 8.87 31.06 -8.46
CA ASP A 173 7.80 30.89 -7.48
C ASP A 173 6.88 29.70 -7.75
N VAL A 174 7.33 28.64 -8.41
CA VAL A 174 6.58 27.39 -8.57
C VAL A 174 7.12 26.30 -7.65
N HIS A 175 6.35 25.22 -7.49
CA HIS A 175 6.88 24.06 -6.78
C HIS A 175 8.03 23.43 -7.55
N VAL A 176 9.16 23.21 -6.87
CA VAL A 176 10.34 22.55 -7.43
C VAL A 176 10.69 21.33 -6.60
N SER A 177 10.76 20.16 -7.25
CA SER A 177 11.33 18.94 -6.67
C SER A 177 12.74 18.74 -7.22
N THR A 178 13.73 18.64 -6.33
CA THR A 178 15.12 18.32 -6.70
C THR A 178 15.40 16.85 -6.47
N SER A 179 16.18 16.23 -7.35
CA SER A 179 16.38 14.79 -7.32
C SER A 179 17.14 14.31 -6.09
N HIS A 180 18.04 15.11 -5.55
CA HIS A 180 18.81 14.79 -4.36
C HIS A 180 17.98 14.82 -3.06
N GLU A 181 16.93 15.68 -2.99
CA GLU A 181 16.02 15.73 -1.85
C GLU A 181 14.95 14.63 -1.92
N THR A 182 14.42 14.39 -3.14
CA THR A 182 13.34 13.43 -3.35
C THR A 182 13.79 11.99 -3.17
N VAL A 183 14.95 11.60 -3.72
CA VAL A 183 15.37 10.19 -3.82
C VAL A 183 16.82 9.92 -3.40
N GLY A 184 17.79 10.76 -3.75
CA GLY A 184 19.22 10.60 -3.40
C GLY A 184 19.92 9.35 -3.97
N LEU A 185 19.39 8.70 -5.02
CA LEU A 185 19.94 7.49 -5.62
C LEU A 185 20.78 7.77 -6.87
N PHE A 186 21.76 6.89 -7.13
CA PHE A 186 22.69 7.05 -8.27
C PHE A 186 22.06 6.74 -9.63
N ARG A 187 20.98 5.91 -9.67
CA ARG A 187 20.32 5.46 -10.89
C ARG A 187 19.52 6.61 -11.53
N GLU A 188 20.00 7.14 -12.65
CA GLU A 188 19.48 8.36 -13.28
C GLU A 188 18.02 8.25 -13.68
N TYR A 189 17.62 7.11 -14.29
CA TYR A 189 16.25 6.92 -14.75
C TYR A 189 15.26 6.89 -13.58
N GLU A 190 15.48 6.03 -12.60
CA GLU A 190 14.58 5.89 -11.45
C GLU A 190 14.53 7.17 -10.62
N ARG A 191 15.67 7.86 -10.46
CA ARG A 191 15.74 9.15 -9.79
C ARG A 191 14.95 10.20 -10.55
N CYS A 192 15.14 10.32 -11.87
CA CYS A 192 14.43 11.26 -12.72
C CYS A 192 12.91 10.99 -12.72
N ALA A 193 12.48 9.74 -12.93
CA ALA A 193 11.07 9.36 -12.94
C ALA A 193 10.38 9.66 -11.61
N THR A 194 11.03 9.33 -10.48
CA THR A 194 10.49 9.62 -9.15
C THR A 194 10.39 11.12 -8.89
N THR A 195 11.39 11.92 -9.30
CA THR A 195 11.40 13.37 -9.15
C THR A 195 10.30 14.03 -9.99
N ILE A 196 10.06 13.53 -11.21
CA ILE A 196 8.94 13.98 -12.06
C ILE A 196 7.60 13.72 -11.38
N VAL A 197 7.39 12.51 -10.86
CA VAL A 197 6.14 12.16 -10.15
C VAL A 197 5.97 13.03 -8.91
N ASP A 198 7.05 13.29 -8.18
CA ASP A 198 7.04 14.16 -7.00
C ASP A 198 6.59 15.58 -7.36
N ALA A 199 7.25 16.20 -8.33
CA ALA A 199 6.92 17.54 -8.82
C ALA A 199 5.48 17.63 -9.36
N ALA A 200 5.01 16.58 -10.03
CA ALA A 200 3.68 16.53 -10.64
C ALA A 200 2.55 16.39 -9.61
N LEU A 201 2.79 15.70 -8.48
CA LEU A 201 1.79 15.45 -7.44
C LEU A 201 1.76 16.54 -6.36
N SER A 202 2.90 17.11 -5.99
CA SER A 202 3.02 17.98 -4.82
C SER A 202 2.10 19.22 -4.83
N PRO A 203 1.86 19.92 -5.95
CA PRO A 203 0.91 21.04 -5.96
C PRO A 203 -0.52 20.65 -5.66
N LEU A 204 -0.98 19.50 -6.18
CA LEU A 204 -2.30 18.94 -5.93
C LEU A 204 -2.48 18.59 -4.45
N LEU A 205 -1.49 17.87 -3.90
CA LEU A 205 -1.52 17.41 -2.53
C LEU A 205 -1.41 18.55 -1.53
N ARG A 206 -0.62 19.58 -1.83
CA ARG A 206 -0.56 20.79 -1.02
C ARG A 206 -1.95 21.41 -0.86
N GLY A 207 -2.63 21.67 -1.96
CA GLY A 207 -3.97 22.28 -1.91
C GLY A 207 -5.00 21.41 -1.18
N TYR A 208 -4.88 20.09 -1.27
CA TYR A 208 -5.74 19.17 -0.52
C TYR A 208 -5.44 19.18 0.98
N LEU A 209 -4.17 19.04 1.36
CA LEU A 209 -3.76 18.95 2.76
C LEU A 209 -3.94 20.27 3.51
N GLU A 210 -3.75 21.42 2.85
CA GLU A 210 -4.04 22.73 3.42
C GLU A 210 -5.52 22.86 3.79
N ARG A 211 -6.43 22.50 2.86
CA ARG A 211 -7.89 22.50 3.14
C ARG A 211 -8.28 21.53 4.26
N LEU A 212 -7.67 20.34 4.28
CA LEU A 212 -7.93 19.35 5.34
C LEU A 212 -7.47 19.88 6.70
N ALA A 213 -6.28 20.48 6.77
CA ALA A 213 -5.74 21.05 8.00
C ALA A 213 -6.59 22.22 8.52
N GLU A 214 -7.05 23.11 7.63
CA GLU A 214 -7.95 24.22 7.98
C GLU A 214 -9.27 23.69 8.59
N ARG A 215 -9.92 22.75 7.92
CA ARG A 215 -11.19 22.16 8.38
C ARG A 215 -11.02 21.33 9.66
N ALA A 216 -9.91 20.62 9.80
CA ALA A 216 -9.59 19.90 11.03
C ALA A 216 -9.46 20.88 12.21
N GLY A 217 -8.75 22.01 12.00
CA GLY A 217 -8.61 23.07 12.99
C GLY A 217 -9.95 23.71 13.36
N GLU A 218 -10.83 23.98 12.40
CA GLU A 218 -12.20 24.46 12.64
C GLU A 218 -13.02 23.47 13.46
N ALA A 219 -12.80 22.16 13.28
CA ALA A 219 -13.44 21.10 14.05
C ALA A 219 -12.80 20.87 15.43
N GLY A 220 -11.71 21.56 15.77
CA GLY A 220 -10.98 21.40 17.04
C GLY A 220 -10.03 20.20 17.08
N LEU A 221 -9.70 19.62 15.93
CA LEU A 221 -8.73 18.54 15.77
C LEU A 221 -7.30 19.10 15.62
N PRO A 222 -6.26 18.31 15.97
CA PRO A 222 -4.88 18.68 15.64
C PRO A 222 -4.64 18.64 14.13
N ALA A 223 -3.54 19.26 13.67
CA ALA A 223 -3.10 19.17 12.28
C ALA A 223 -2.89 17.71 11.88
N PRO A 224 -3.30 17.30 10.66
CA PRO A 224 -3.15 15.93 10.23
C PRO A 224 -1.68 15.54 10.00
N GLU A 225 -1.31 14.35 10.48
CA GLU A 225 -0.16 13.61 9.96
C GLU A 225 -0.61 12.77 8.77
N VAL A 226 0.27 12.53 7.81
CA VAL A 226 -0.05 11.80 6.59
C VAL A 226 0.74 10.50 6.53
N MET A 227 0.07 9.39 6.23
CA MET A 227 0.72 8.12 5.97
C MET A 227 1.59 8.21 4.73
N LEU A 228 2.80 7.70 4.82
CA LEU A 228 3.75 7.58 3.72
C LEU A 228 3.71 6.18 3.11
N SER A 229 4.21 6.09 1.89
CA SER A 229 4.39 4.82 1.16
C SER A 229 5.21 3.78 1.96
N SER A 230 6.14 4.24 2.81
CA SER A 230 7.00 3.38 3.63
C SER A 230 6.30 2.77 4.86
N GLY A 231 5.05 3.13 5.13
CA GLY A 231 4.30 2.68 6.31
C GLY A 231 4.53 3.53 7.57
N GLY A 232 5.31 4.60 7.46
CA GLY A 232 5.45 5.60 8.50
C GLY A 232 4.56 6.82 8.26
N THR A 233 4.57 7.80 9.19
CA THR A 233 3.81 9.04 9.06
C THR A 233 4.73 10.28 9.06
N ALA A 234 4.28 11.33 8.36
CA ALA A 234 4.88 12.63 8.31
C ALA A 234 3.85 13.73 8.58
N ASP A 235 4.31 14.92 8.98
CA ASP A 235 3.47 16.11 9.01
C ASP A 235 2.96 16.47 7.60
N ALA A 236 1.82 17.18 7.55
CA ALA A 236 1.17 17.55 6.28
C ALA A 236 2.06 18.43 5.37
N ALA A 237 2.92 19.26 5.94
CA ALA A 237 3.80 20.14 5.15
C ALA A 237 4.90 19.34 4.44
N THR A 238 5.49 18.34 5.12
CA THR A 238 6.44 17.40 4.52
C THR A 238 5.78 16.55 3.44
N ALA A 239 4.58 15.99 3.69
CA ALA A 239 3.83 15.22 2.71
C ALA A 239 3.42 16.05 1.48
N ALA A 240 3.08 17.34 1.69
CA ALA A 240 2.76 18.27 0.61
C ALA A 240 3.99 18.65 -0.23
N ARG A 241 5.18 18.66 0.36
CA ARG A 241 6.45 18.91 -0.33
C ARG A 241 6.89 17.72 -1.18
N HIS A 242 6.68 16.51 -0.68
CA HIS A 242 7.11 15.26 -1.31
C HIS A 242 5.90 14.37 -1.65
N GLY A 243 5.15 14.78 -2.68
CA GLY A 243 3.92 14.10 -3.09
C GLY A 243 4.12 12.62 -3.45
N SER A 244 5.26 12.26 -4.03
CA SER A 244 5.60 10.87 -4.36
C SER A 244 5.66 9.96 -3.13
N TRP A 245 6.02 10.48 -1.94
CA TRP A 245 6.13 9.71 -0.71
C TRP A 245 4.77 9.22 -0.17
N THR A 246 3.66 9.74 -0.69
CA THR A 246 2.30 9.38 -0.26
C THR A 246 1.59 8.40 -1.18
N VAL A 247 2.22 8.03 -2.29
CA VAL A 247 1.65 7.09 -3.27
C VAL A 247 1.47 5.71 -2.63
N LEU A 248 0.26 5.12 -2.72
CA LEU A 248 -0.13 3.86 -2.07
C LEU A 248 -0.15 3.92 -0.53
N SER A 249 -0.41 5.08 0.08
CA SER A 249 -0.48 5.22 1.53
C SER A 249 -1.66 4.46 2.17
N GLY A 250 -2.80 4.31 1.51
CA GLY A 250 -3.94 3.50 1.98
C GLY A 250 -3.56 2.01 2.14
N PRO A 251 -3.08 1.32 1.09
CA PRO A 251 -2.55 -0.03 1.19
C PRO A 251 -1.43 -0.19 2.24
N ALA A 252 -0.58 0.85 2.43
CA ALA A 252 0.45 0.82 3.46
C ALA A 252 -0.15 0.74 4.87
N GLY A 253 -1.25 1.47 5.14
CA GLY A 253 -2.01 1.36 6.39
C GLY A 253 -2.54 -0.06 6.63
N GLY A 254 -3.13 -0.67 5.60
CA GLY A 254 -3.61 -2.06 5.66
C GLY A 254 -2.49 -3.06 5.99
N ALA A 255 -1.33 -2.91 5.35
CA ALA A 255 -0.18 -3.79 5.60
C ALA A 255 0.38 -3.61 7.02
N VAL A 256 0.52 -2.37 7.52
CA VAL A 256 0.93 -2.10 8.91
C VAL A 256 -0.09 -2.67 9.90
N GLY A 257 -1.38 -2.47 9.64
CA GLY A 257 -2.46 -3.04 10.46
C GLY A 257 -2.43 -4.56 10.49
N SER A 258 -2.21 -5.22 9.33
CA SER A 258 -2.13 -6.68 9.24
C SER A 258 -0.92 -7.25 9.99
N ALA A 259 0.26 -6.61 9.89
CA ALA A 259 1.44 -7.00 10.64
C ALA A 259 1.19 -6.92 12.16
N ARG A 260 0.57 -5.83 12.62
CA ARG A 260 0.22 -5.67 14.04
C ARG A 260 -0.78 -6.73 14.51
N MET A 261 -1.77 -7.07 13.68
CA MET A 261 -2.75 -8.11 14.05
C MET A 261 -2.13 -9.50 14.07
N ALA A 262 -1.20 -9.79 13.17
CA ALA A 262 -0.42 -11.04 13.21
C ALA A 262 0.37 -11.16 14.51
N GLU A 263 1.03 -10.08 14.94
CA GLU A 263 1.79 -10.01 16.18
C GLU A 263 0.87 -10.22 17.41
N LEU A 264 -0.25 -9.48 17.51
CA LEU A 264 -1.22 -9.60 18.61
C LEU A 264 -1.82 -11.00 18.71
N ALA A 265 -2.07 -11.65 17.58
CA ALA A 265 -2.54 -13.03 17.52
C ALA A 265 -1.44 -14.07 17.78
N GLY A 266 -0.17 -13.67 17.97
CA GLY A 266 0.97 -14.57 18.10
C GLY A 266 1.15 -15.47 16.87
N ALA A 267 0.89 -14.92 15.68
CA ALA A 267 0.89 -15.69 14.44
C ALA A 267 2.28 -15.73 13.76
N GLY A 268 3.24 -14.91 14.21
CA GLY A 268 4.55 -14.80 13.56
C GLY A 268 4.48 -14.09 12.21
N ASP A 269 5.21 -14.60 11.23
CA ASP A 269 5.18 -14.09 9.87
C ASP A 269 3.83 -14.38 9.19
N ALA A 270 3.36 -13.44 8.37
CA ALA A 270 2.03 -13.51 7.81
C ALA A 270 1.91 -12.88 6.42
N VAL A 271 0.85 -13.26 5.72
CA VAL A 271 0.34 -12.59 4.52
C VAL A 271 -0.89 -11.77 4.92
N GLY A 272 -0.88 -10.47 4.67
CA GLY A 272 -2.06 -9.62 4.73
C GLY A 272 -2.84 -9.70 3.43
N LEU A 273 -4.16 -9.88 3.52
CA LEU A 273 -5.10 -9.93 2.39
C LEU A 273 -6.23 -8.94 2.64
N ASP A 274 -6.15 -7.76 2.02
CA ASP A 274 -7.21 -6.75 2.04
C ASP A 274 -8.09 -6.91 0.79
N MET A 275 -9.28 -7.42 0.96
CA MET A 275 -10.22 -7.52 -0.16
C MET A 275 -11.40 -6.56 0.06
N GLY A 276 -11.43 -5.54 -0.78
CA GLY A 276 -12.53 -4.59 -0.87
C GLY A 276 -13.56 -4.95 -1.93
N GLY A 277 -14.31 -3.95 -2.39
CA GLY A 277 -15.30 -4.13 -3.47
C GLY A 277 -14.68 -4.21 -4.87
N THR A 278 -13.52 -3.58 -5.11
CA THR A 278 -12.93 -3.42 -6.46
C THR A 278 -11.60 -4.13 -6.66
N SER A 279 -10.83 -4.27 -5.60
CA SER A 279 -9.46 -4.81 -5.62
C SER A 279 -9.17 -5.63 -4.39
N CYS A 280 -8.09 -6.40 -4.49
CA CYS A 280 -7.49 -7.12 -3.39
C CYS A 280 -6.00 -6.73 -3.30
N ASP A 281 -5.59 -6.26 -2.13
CA ASP A 281 -4.22 -5.90 -1.82
C ASP A 281 -3.57 -7.00 -0.97
N VAL A 282 -2.44 -7.53 -1.43
CA VAL A 282 -1.70 -8.58 -0.74
C VAL A 282 -0.36 -8.03 -0.29
N SER A 283 -0.05 -8.17 1.00
CA SER A 283 1.17 -7.69 1.63
C SER A 283 1.84 -8.79 2.46
N LEU A 284 3.13 -8.60 2.77
CA LEU A 284 3.87 -9.48 3.68
C LEU A 284 4.15 -8.78 5.01
N ALA A 285 4.02 -9.54 6.08
CA ALA A 285 4.50 -9.17 7.42
C ALA A 285 5.59 -10.15 7.82
N LEU A 286 6.82 -9.68 7.93
CA LEU A 286 8.00 -10.49 8.25
C LEU A 286 8.75 -9.86 9.42
N GLY A 287 9.21 -10.70 10.36
CA GLY A 287 9.96 -10.22 11.52
C GLY A 287 9.19 -9.22 12.41
N GLY A 288 7.86 -9.27 12.41
CA GLY A 288 6.98 -8.39 13.21
C GLY A 288 6.63 -7.06 12.56
N GLY A 289 7.00 -6.81 11.31
CA GLY A 289 6.70 -5.57 10.58
C GLY A 289 6.20 -5.80 9.16
N ALA A 290 5.57 -4.79 8.56
CA ALA A 290 5.22 -4.83 7.14
C ALA A 290 6.51 -4.82 6.29
N ALA A 291 6.60 -5.72 5.30
CA ALA A 291 7.75 -5.78 4.41
C ALA A 291 7.82 -4.52 3.54
N VAL A 292 9.05 -3.99 3.36
CA VAL A 292 9.32 -2.77 2.60
C VAL A 292 10.24 -3.10 1.42
N THR A 293 9.94 -2.55 0.25
CA THR A 293 10.79 -2.60 -0.94
C THR A 293 11.49 -1.25 -1.18
N GLY A 294 12.64 -1.27 -1.84
CA GLY A 294 13.39 -0.04 -2.19
C GLY A 294 12.78 0.76 -3.34
N GLY A 295 11.71 0.26 -3.95
CA GLY A 295 11.00 0.94 -5.05
C GLY A 295 10.14 -0.03 -5.84
N ARG A 296 9.22 0.53 -6.61
CA ARG A 296 8.31 -0.23 -7.48
C ARG A 296 7.80 0.61 -8.64
N GLU A 297 7.14 -0.04 -9.56
CA GLU A 297 6.43 0.64 -10.63
C GLU A 297 4.95 0.87 -10.25
N VAL A 298 4.45 2.10 -10.45
CA VAL A 298 3.06 2.49 -10.22
C VAL A 298 2.53 3.20 -11.46
N GLY A 299 1.47 2.65 -12.06
CA GLY A 299 0.92 3.20 -13.31
C GLY A 299 1.92 3.25 -14.47
N GLY A 300 2.85 2.28 -14.52
CA GLY A 300 3.92 2.21 -15.53
C GLY A 300 5.06 3.20 -15.32
N ARG A 301 5.20 3.78 -14.11
CA ARG A 301 6.25 4.74 -13.74
C ARG A 301 7.07 4.24 -12.57
N ALA A 302 8.39 4.31 -12.68
CA ALA A 302 9.29 3.90 -11.61
C ALA A 302 9.25 4.89 -10.45
N LEU A 303 9.03 4.36 -9.24
CA LEU A 303 9.18 5.07 -7.97
C LEU A 303 10.27 4.37 -7.15
N ALA A 304 11.41 5.01 -7.00
CA ALA A 304 12.57 4.47 -6.29
C ALA A 304 12.60 4.98 -4.84
N LEU A 305 11.55 4.71 -4.10
CA LEU A 305 11.33 5.13 -2.72
C LEU A 305 11.11 3.90 -1.84
N PRO A 306 11.42 3.97 -0.54
CA PRO A 306 10.96 2.96 0.41
C PRO A 306 9.43 2.90 0.39
N MET A 307 8.88 1.75 0.05
CA MET A 307 7.43 1.53 -0.06
C MET A 307 7.07 0.21 0.59
N VAL A 308 5.94 0.17 1.30
CA VAL A 308 5.38 -1.11 1.75
C VAL A 308 5.14 -2.00 0.53
N ASP A 309 5.54 -3.24 0.66
CA ASP A 309 5.47 -4.20 -0.43
C ASP A 309 4.07 -4.79 -0.53
N VAL A 310 3.25 -4.19 -1.39
CA VAL A 310 1.86 -4.57 -1.62
C VAL A 310 1.68 -4.97 -3.07
N HIS A 311 1.05 -6.11 -3.33
CA HIS A 311 0.65 -6.54 -4.66
C HIS A 311 -0.86 -6.42 -4.82
N THR A 312 -1.30 -5.57 -5.75
CA THR A 312 -2.72 -5.29 -6.00
C THR A 312 -3.22 -6.06 -7.20
N VAL A 313 -4.35 -6.73 -7.05
CA VAL A 313 -5.07 -7.38 -8.16
C VAL A 313 -6.50 -6.86 -8.25
N GLY A 314 -7.03 -6.77 -9.47
CA GLY A 314 -8.40 -6.35 -9.75
C GLY A 314 -9.43 -7.44 -9.43
N ALA A 315 -9.34 -8.03 -8.25
CA ALA A 315 -10.28 -9.04 -7.74
C ALA A 315 -10.90 -8.53 -6.44
N GLY A 316 -12.20 -8.24 -6.45
CA GLY A 316 -12.94 -7.73 -5.29
C GLY A 316 -14.38 -8.25 -5.31
N GLY A 317 -15.17 -7.89 -4.30
CA GLY A 317 -16.59 -8.30 -4.21
C GLY A 317 -17.43 -7.87 -5.41
N GLY A 318 -17.12 -6.72 -6.01
CA GLY A 318 -17.78 -6.22 -7.22
C GLY A 318 -17.18 -6.71 -8.55
N SER A 319 -16.19 -7.62 -8.52
CA SER A 319 -15.62 -8.18 -9.76
C SER A 319 -16.68 -8.93 -10.55
N ILE A 320 -16.81 -8.54 -11.84
CA ILE A 320 -17.83 -9.06 -12.74
C ILE A 320 -17.42 -10.44 -13.24
N ALA A 321 -18.35 -11.39 -13.14
CA ALA A 321 -18.19 -12.72 -13.71
C ALA A 321 -18.76 -12.78 -15.13
N TRP A 322 -18.05 -13.44 -16.03
CA TRP A 322 -18.42 -13.51 -17.45
C TRP A 322 -17.90 -14.78 -18.13
N ARG A 323 -18.46 -15.09 -19.28
CA ARG A 323 -18.04 -16.22 -20.09
C ARG A 323 -17.11 -15.74 -21.19
N ASP A 324 -15.91 -16.32 -21.30
CA ASP A 324 -15.00 -15.99 -22.39
C ASP A 324 -15.40 -16.66 -23.73
N GLU A 325 -14.72 -16.28 -24.82
CA GLU A 325 -14.97 -16.85 -26.16
C GLU A 325 -14.74 -18.36 -26.23
N GLY A 326 -13.90 -18.92 -25.38
CA GLY A 326 -13.66 -20.35 -25.24
C GLY A 326 -14.73 -21.08 -24.43
N GLY A 327 -15.68 -20.37 -23.83
CA GLY A 327 -16.75 -20.92 -23.00
C GLY A 327 -16.38 -21.11 -21.52
N ALA A 328 -15.21 -20.58 -21.07
CA ALA A 328 -14.80 -20.68 -19.68
C ALA A 328 -15.37 -19.53 -18.83
N LEU A 329 -15.68 -19.83 -17.57
CA LEU A 329 -16.04 -18.83 -16.57
C LEU A 329 -14.79 -18.01 -16.18
N ARG A 330 -14.94 -16.68 -16.22
CA ARG A 330 -13.94 -15.70 -15.79
C ARG A 330 -14.53 -14.76 -14.75
N VAL A 331 -13.65 -14.19 -13.89
CA VAL A 331 -14.03 -13.18 -12.90
C VAL A 331 -13.03 -12.03 -13.02
N GLY A 332 -13.53 -10.79 -13.14
CA GLY A 332 -12.68 -9.63 -13.38
C GLY A 332 -12.07 -9.59 -14.80
N PRO A 333 -11.11 -8.69 -15.09
CA PRO A 333 -10.64 -7.60 -14.21
C PRO A 333 -11.64 -6.43 -14.09
N ARG A 334 -12.78 -6.47 -14.85
CA ARG A 334 -13.84 -5.45 -14.75
C ARG A 334 -14.58 -5.59 -13.42
N SER A 335 -14.88 -4.45 -12.81
CA SER A 335 -15.67 -4.35 -11.58
C SER A 335 -16.92 -3.52 -11.82
N ALA A 336 -18.02 -3.89 -11.17
CA ALA A 336 -19.25 -3.09 -11.13
C ALA A 336 -19.10 -1.81 -10.29
N GLY A 337 -17.99 -1.67 -9.54
CA GLY A 337 -17.75 -0.52 -8.67
C GLY A 337 -18.77 -0.41 -7.54
N ALA A 338 -18.97 0.81 -7.06
CA ALA A 338 -20.00 1.14 -6.07
C ALA A 338 -21.33 1.60 -6.72
N ASP A 339 -21.27 2.12 -7.93
CA ASP A 339 -22.38 2.62 -8.72
C ASP A 339 -22.19 2.16 -10.19
N PRO A 340 -23.12 1.38 -10.76
CA PRO A 340 -24.34 0.85 -10.12
C PRO A 340 -24.08 -0.24 -9.06
N GLY A 341 -22.88 -0.82 -8.99
CA GLY A 341 -22.50 -1.89 -8.06
C GLY A 341 -23.03 -3.27 -8.46
N PRO A 342 -22.85 -4.28 -7.59
CA PRO A 342 -23.41 -5.63 -7.72
C PRO A 342 -24.92 -5.61 -7.99
N ALA A 343 -25.43 -6.60 -8.72
CA ALA A 343 -26.86 -6.69 -9.04
C ALA A 343 -27.72 -6.70 -7.76
N CYS A 344 -27.25 -7.37 -6.72
CA CYS A 344 -27.95 -7.43 -5.43
C CYS A 344 -28.04 -6.10 -4.68
N TYR A 345 -27.34 -5.04 -5.09
CA TYR A 345 -27.48 -3.72 -4.45
C TYR A 345 -28.76 -3.00 -4.90
N GLY A 346 -29.45 -3.51 -5.93
CA GLY A 346 -30.72 -2.92 -6.40
C GLY A 346 -30.60 -1.51 -6.98
N ARG A 347 -29.38 -1.10 -7.39
CA ARG A 347 -29.06 0.24 -7.94
C ARG A 347 -28.94 0.27 -9.46
N GLY A 348 -29.39 -0.78 -10.14
CA GLY A 348 -29.34 -0.89 -11.61
C GLY A 348 -28.15 -1.70 -12.14
N GLY A 349 -27.38 -2.38 -11.28
CA GLY A 349 -26.41 -3.40 -11.71
C GLY A 349 -27.12 -4.61 -12.32
N GLU A 350 -26.64 -5.08 -13.46
CA GLU A 350 -27.24 -6.22 -14.18
C GLU A 350 -26.23 -7.38 -14.35
N GLU A 351 -24.94 -7.09 -14.32
CA GLU A 351 -23.89 -8.10 -14.48
C GLU A 351 -23.62 -8.83 -13.15
N PRO A 352 -23.44 -10.18 -13.16
CA PRO A 352 -23.20 -10.95 -11.95
C PRO A 352 -21.81 -10.66 -11.37
N THR A 353 -21.72 -10.53 -10.05
CA THR A 353 -20.48 -10.27 -9.33
C THR A 353 -20.17 -11.35 -8.29
N VAL A 354 -19.00 -11.25 -7.66
CA VAL A 354 -18.61 -12.10 -6.52
C VAL A 354 -19.60 -11.93 -5.36
N THR A 355 -19.99 -10.67 -5.04
CA THR A 355 -20.97 -10.39 -3.96
C THR A 355 -22.34 -11.03 -4.24
N ASP A 356 -22.80 -11.04 -5.50
CA ASP A 356 -24.03 -11.73 -5.87
C ASP A 356 -23.94 -13.25 -5.63
N ALA A 357 -22.77 -13.83 -5.94
CA ALA A 357 -22.50 -15.24 -5.69
C ALA A 357 -22.44 -15.56 -4.19
N ASP A 358 -21.77 -14.73 -3.39
CA ASP A 358 -21.70 -14.88 -1.92
C ASP A 358 -23.10 -14.84 -1.28
N LEU A 359 -23.97 -13.94 -1.77
CA LEU A 359 -25.37 -13.86 -1.32
C LEU A 359 -26.16 -15.12 -1.66
N LEU A 360 -25.99 -15.69 -2.85
CA LEU A 360 -26.70 -16.90 -3.27
C LEU A 360 -26.23 -18.13 -2.49
N LEU A 361 -24.95 -18.20 -2.17
CA LEU A 361 -24.38 -19.30 -1.38
C LEU A 361 -24.72 -19.21 0.11
N GLY A 362 -25.37 -18.13 0.57
CA GLY A 362 -25.76 -17.93 1.96
C GLY A 362 -24.61 -17.39 2.84
N TYR A 363 -23.50 -16.96 2.26
CA TYR A 363 -22.41 -16.33 3.00
C TYR A 363 -22.82 -14.95 3.53
N LEU A 364 -23.61 -14.21 2.74
CA LEU A 364 -24.24 -12.94 3.13
C LEU A 364 -25.74 -13.13 3.42
N ASP A 365 -26.30 -12.23 4.25
CA ASP A 365 -27.71 -12.23 4.62
C ASP A 365 -28.48 -11.11 3.93
N SER A 366 -29.53 -11.45 3.20
CA SER A 366 -30.41 -10.46 2.60
C SER A 366 -31.35 -9.76 3.61
N SER A 367 -31.48 -10.30 4.83
CA SER A 367 -32.29 -9.68 5.88
C SER A 367 -31.53 -8.60 6.68
N SER A 368 -30.21 -8.53 6.54
CA SER A 368 -29.34 -7.56 7.23
C SER A 368 -28.62 -6.68 6.22
N PRO A 369 -28.70 -5.34 6.33
CA PRO A 369 -28.00 -4.46 5.43
C PRO A 369 -26.49 -4.57 5.61
N LEU A 370 -25.74 -4.46 4.52
CA LEU A 370 -24.29 -4.31 4.56
C LEU A 370 -23.89 -2.96 5.17
N ALA A 371 -22.57 -2.81 5.41
CA ALA A 371 -22.02 -1.53 5.86
C ALA A 371 -22.49 -0.37 4.94
N GLY A 372 -22.82 0.76 5.55
CA GLY A 372 -23.42 1.91 4.83
C GLY A 372 -24.90 1.76 4.49
N GLY A 373 -25.62 0.79 5.10
CA GLY A 373 -27.06 0.63 4.96
C GLY A 373 -27.52 0.08 3.60
N VAL A 374 -26.66 -0.67 2.90
CA VAL A 374 -26.99 -1.27 1.59
C VAL A 374 -27.85 -2.52 1.82
N GLU A 375 -29.11 -2.45 1.44
CA GLU A 375 -30.03 -3.59 1.42
C GLU A 375 -29.69 -4.52 0.24
N LEU A 376 -29.85 -5.85 0.44
CA LEU A 376 -29.50 -6.84 -0.56
C LEU A 376 -30.75 -7.48 -1.20
N ASP A 377 -30.87 -7.32 -2.54
CA ASP A 377 -31.91 -7.99 -3.36
C ASP A 377 -31.42 -9.34 -3.86
N ARG A 378 -31.77 -10.42 -3.14
CA ARG A 378 -31.45 -11.79 -3.52
C ARG A 378 -32.02 -12.17 -4.90
N ALA A 379 -33.21 -11.66 -5.26
CA ALA A 379 -33.83 -11.99 -6.54
C ALA A 379 -33.07 -11.35 -7.72
N ALA A 380 -32.49 -10.16 -7.54
CA ALA A 380 -31.63 -9.54 -8.54
C ALA A 380 -30.34 -10.36 -8.74
N ALA A 381 -29.68 -10.79 -7.66
CA ALA A 381 -28.52 -11.68 -7.72
C ALA A 381 -28.83 -13.00 -8.46
N GLU A 382 -29.99 -13.63 -8.13
CA GLU A 382 -30.42 -14.90 -8.73
C GLU A 382 -30.65 -14.75 -10.25
N ARG A 383 -31.22 -13.64 -10.71
CA ARG A 383 -31.36 -13.35 -12.14
C ARG A 383 -30.02 -13.21 -12.83
N ALA A 384 -29.14 -12.33 -12.32
CA ALA A 384 -27.85 -12.05 -12.94
C ALA A 384 -26.94 -13.31 -13.01
N VAL A 385 -26.77 -14.01 -11.89
CA VAL A 385 -25.97 -15.25 -11.82
C VAL A 385 -26.64 -16.37 -12.62
N GLY A 386 -28.00 -16.46 -12.63
CA GLY A 386 -28.74 -17.45 -13.38
C GLY A 386 -28.61 -17.30 -14.91
N GLU A 387 -28.58 -16.07 -15.42
CA GLU A 387 -28.33 -15.80 -16.85
C GLU A 387 -26.94 -16.25 -17.26
N LEU A 388 -25.91 -15.92 -16.48
CA LEU A 388 -24.54 -16.41 -16.71
C LEU A 388 -24.49 -17.94 -16.63
N GLY A 389 -25.09 -18.55 -15.58
CA GLY A 389 -25.15 -19.99 -15.39
C GLY A 389 -25.77 -20.71 -16.60
N SER A 390 -26.90 -20.18 -17.10
CA SER A 390 -27.57 -20.73 -18.30
C SER A 390 -26.66 -20.72 -19.52
N SER A 391 -25.86 -19.68 -19.71
CA SER A 391 -24.88 -19.57 -20.81
C SER A 391 -23.75 -20.60 -20.71
N LEU A 392 -23.46 -21.07 -19.49
CA LEU A 392 -22.43 -22.05 -19.16
C LEU A 392 -22.98 -23.48 -19.01
N GLY A 393 -24.31 -23.66 -19.07
CA GLY A 393 -24.97 -24.95 -18.81
C GLY A 393 -24.97 -25.34 -17.33
N LEU A 394 -24.95 -24.36 -16.43
CA LEU A 394 -24.93 -24.53 -14.96
C LEU A 394 -26.22 -23.99 -14.34
N SER A 395 -26.61 -24.55 -13.21
CA SER A 395 -27.63 -23.96 -12.34
C SER A 395 -27.10 -22.65 -11.69
N PRO A 396 -27.98 -21.75 -11.19
CA PRO A 396 -27.55 -20.52 -10.52
C PRO A 396 -26.58 -20.77 -9.36
N LEU A 397 -26.81 -21.80 -8.55
CA LEU A 397 -25.95 -22.14 -7.42
C LEU A 397 -24.61 -22.74 -7.83
N GLU A 398 -24.56 -23.55 -8.90
CA GLU A 398 -23.30 -24.04 -9.46
C GLU A 398 -22.48 -22.89 -10.09
N ALA A 399 -23.15 -21.94 -10.76
CA ALA A 399 -22.50 -20.74 -11.28
C ALA A 399 -21.95 -19.88 -10.13
N ALA A 400 -22.72 -19.65 -9.06
CA ALA A 400 -22.26 -18.93 -7.87
C ALA A 400 -21.02 -19.58 -7.24
N ALA A 401 -21.05 -20.91 -7.02
CA ALA A 401 -19.90 -21.66 -6.51
C ALA A 401 -18.69 -21.58 -7.46
N GLY A 402 -18.93 -21.57 -8.77
CA GLY A 402 -17.90 -21.37 -9.79
C GLY A 402 -17.26 -19.99 -9.71
N ILE A 403 -18.06 -18.93 -9.55
CA ILE A 403 -17.60 -17.55 -9.43
C ILE A 403 -16.66 -17.38 -8.22
N VAL A 404 -17.11 -17.84 -7.04
CA VAL A 404 -16.31 -17.74 -5.80
C VAL A 404 -15.01 -18.55 -5.93
N ARG A 405 -15.04 -19.73 -6.54
CA ARG A 405 -13.83 -20.52 -6.76
C ARG A 405 -12.83 -19.84 -7.70
N VAL A 406 -13.29 -19.24 -8.81
CA VAL A 406 -12.40 -18.49 -9.73
C VAL A 406 -11.81 -17.26 -9.05
N ALA A 407 -12.62 -16.50 -8.32
CA ALA A 407 -12.15 -15.36 -7.54
C ALA A 407 -11.10 -15.78 -6.49
N GLY A 408 -11.35 -16.88 -5.76
CA GLY A 408 -10.40 -17.45 -4.81
C GLY A 408 -9.06 -17.84 -5.43
N ALA A 409 -9.09 -18.45 -6.63
CA ALA A 409 -7.88 -18.81 -7.36
C ALA A 409 -7.06 -17.59 -7.81
N GLU A 410 -7.70 -16.50 -8.25
CA GLU A 410 -7.02 -15.23 -8.57
C GLU A 410 -6.34 -14.62 -7.33
N MET A 411 -7.02 -14.63 -6.18
CA MET A 411 -6.44 -14.15 -4.93
C MET A 411 -5.30 -15.06 -4.43
N ALA A 412 -5.44 -16.39 -4.53
CA ALA A 412 -4.35 -17.31 -4.22
C ALA A 412 -3.14 -17.11 -5.13
N GLN A 413 -3.36 -16.79 -6.41
CA GLN A 413 -2.27 -16.43 -7.32
C GLN A 413 -1.57 -15.14 -6.90
N ALA A 414 -2.31 -14.12 -6.44
CA ALA A 414 -1.73 -12.89 -5.90
C ALA A 414 -0.84 -13.17 -4.67
N VAL A 415 -1.27 -14.08 -3.78
CA VAL A 415 -0.45 -14.51 -2.65
C VAL A 415 0.82 -15.23 -3.13
N ARG A 416 0.75 -16.08 -4.17
CA ARG A 416 1.94 -16.75 -4.74
C ARG A 416 2.96 -15.76 -5.28
N VAL A 417 2.52 -14.67 -5.89
CA VAL A 417 3.43 -13.60 -6.40
C VAL A 417 4.26 -12.97 -5.29
N VAL A 418 3.69 -12.74 -4.12
CA VAL A 418 4.43 -12.15 -2.99
C VAL A 418 5.17 -13.18 -2.15
N THR A 419 4.88 -14.47 -2.28
CA THR A 419 5.47 -15.57 -1.51
C THR A 419 6.32 -16.51 -2.37
N VAL A 420 5.69 -17.42 -3.11
CA VAL A 420 6.36 -18.49 -3.86
C VAL A 420 7.36 -17.95 -4.88
N ASP A 421 6.99 -16.92 -5.65
CA ASP A 421 7.86 -16.30 -6.65
C ASP A 421 9.11 -15.65 -6.02
N ARG A 422 9.07 -15.44 -4.70
CA ARG A 422 10.20 -14.90 -3.91
C ARG A 422 10.91 -15.95 -3.06
N GLY A 423 10.51 -17.22 -3.17
CA GLY A 423 11.12 -18.32 -2.42
C GLY A 423 10.57 -18.47 -1.00
N ILE A 424 9.46 -17.83 -0.65
CA ILE A 424 8.81 -17.93 0.67
C ILE A 424 7.73 -19.01 0.59
N ASP A 425 7.73 -19.95 1.53
CA ASP A 425 6.72 -21.01 1.60
C ASP A 425 5.45 -20.49 2.31
N PRO A 426 4.31 -20.34 1.64
CA PRO A 426 3.09 -19.84 2.26
C PRO A 426 2.55 -20.76 3.38
N ARG A 427 2.92 -22.04 3.42
CA ARG A 427 2.51 -22.99 4.46
C ARG A 427 3.08 -22.66 5.84
N GLU A 428 4.15 -21.87 5.89
CA GLU A 428 4.80 -21.41 7.12
C GLU A 428 4.23 -20.08 7.62
N LEU A 429 3.36 -19.44 6.83
CA LEU A 429 2.77 -18.14 7.12
C LEU A 429 1.33 -18.27 7.62
N ALA A 430 0.89 -17.30 8.42
CA ALA A 430 -0.53 -17.09 8.68
C ALA A 430 -1.16 -16.18 7.61
N LEU A 431 -2.47 -16.34 7.36
CA LEU A 431 -3.24 -15.42 6.52
C LEU A 431 -3.98 -14.42 7.41
N VAL A 432 -3.67 -13.14 7.32
CA VAL A 432 -4.46 -12.07 7.95
C VAL A 432 -5.45 -11.54 6.92
N ALA A 433 -6.72 -11.96 7.03
CA ALA A 433 -7.75 -11.60 6.07
C ALA A 433 -8.62 -10.44 6.60
N PHE A 434 -8.73 -9.38 5.81
CA PHE A 434 -9.48 -8.17 6.18
C PHE A 434 -10.08 -7.47 4.94
N GLY A 435 -10.62 -6.27 5.14
CA GLY A 435 -11.49 -5.65 4.16
C GLY A 435 -12.92 -6.20 4.25
N GLY A 436 -13.83 -5.65 3.48
CA GLY A 436 -15.25 -6.05 3.53
C GLY A 436 -15.52 -7.47 3.04
N ALA A 437 -14.70 -7.99 2.11
CA ALA A 437 -14.88 -9.28 1.46
C ALA A 437 -13.79 -10.31 1.80
N GLY A 438 -12.61 -9.90 2.26
CA GLY A 438 -11.48 -10.81 2.55
C GLY A 438 -11.85 -12.00 3.45
N PRO A 439 -12.51 -11.79 4.59
CA PRO A 439 -12.88 -12.87 5.50
C PRO A 439 -13.87 -13.90 4.93
N LEU A 440 -14.66 -13.54 3.91
CA LEU A 440 -15.56 -14.49 3.22
C LEU A 440 -14.79 -15.59 2.50
N HIS A 441 -13.63 -15.24 1.93
CA HIS A 441 -12.86 -16.12 1.05
C HIS A 441 -11.60 -16.70 1.71
N ALA A 442 -11.26 -16.25 2.93
CA ALA A 442 -10.00 -16.55 3.61
C ALA A 442 -9.70 -18.06 3.72
N ALA A 443 -10.69 -18.87 4.11
CA ALA A 443 -10.51 -20.31 4.26
C ALA A 443 -10.24 -21.02 2.91
N ALA A 444 -10.95 -20.63 1.86
CA ALA A 444 -10.75 -21.21 0.52
C ALA A 444 -9.36 -20.88 -0.05
N ILE A 445 -8.87 -19.67 0.18
CA ILE A 445 -7.52 -19.23 -0.22
C ILE A 445 -6.45 -19.99 0.58
N ALA A 446 -6.64 -20.10 1.90
CA ALA A 446 -5.72 -20.83 2.78
C ALA A 446 -5.64 -22.31 2.42
N ASP A 447 -6.78 -22.96 2.12
CA ASP A 447 -6.83 -24.36 1.68
C ASP A 447 -6.06 -24.56 0.37
N GLU A 448 -6.21 -23.66 -0.61
CA GLU A 448 -5.51 -23.75 -1.89
C GLU A 448 -3.98 -23.59 -1.76
N LEU A 449 -3.54 -22.79 -0.79
CA LEU A 449 -2.13 -22.51 -0.51
C LEU A 449 -1.53 -23.47 0.53
N GLY A 450 -2.34 -24.29 1.17
CA GLY A 450 -1.93 -25.18 2.25
C GLY A 450 -1.59 -24.47 3.56
N MET A 451 -2.07 -23.24 3.74
CA MET A 451 -1.93 -22.47 4.97
C MET A 451 -2.85 -23.05 6.05
N ARG A 452 -2.38 -23.07 7.30
CA ARG A 452 -3.12 -23.72 8.40
C ARG A 452 -3.70 -22.76 9.42
N ARG A 453 -3.35 -21.47 9.34
CA ARG A 453 -3.78 -20.46 10.31
C ARG A 453 -4.28 -19.22 9.59
N ILE A 454 -5.44 -18.75 10.02
CA ILE A 454 -6.05 -17.50 9.52
C ILE A 454 -6.32 -16.62 10.74
N VAL A 455 -6.04 -15.33 10.61
CA VAL A 455 -6.36 -14.29 11.59
C VAL A 455 -7.32 -13.31 10.92
N VAL A 456 -8.49 -13.12 11.52
CA VAL A 456 -9.48 -12.17 11.03
C VAL A 456 -9.70 -11.11 12.12
N PRO A 457 -9.20 -9.88 11.94
CA PRO A 457 -9.39 -8.82 12.92
C PRO A 457 -10.87 -8.51 13.15
N ASN A 458 -11.27 -8.28 14.40
CA ASN A 458 -12.65 -7.88 14.72
C ASN A 458 -13.04 -6.53 14.06
N VAL A 459 -12.05 -5.77 13.63
CA VAL A 459 -12.18 -4.49 12.91
C VAL A 459 -11.78 -4.62 11.44
N SER A 460 -11.97 -5.80 10.84
CA SER A 460 -11.60 -6.10 9.44
C SER A 460 -12.04 -5.03 8.45
N GLY A 461 -13.23 -4.47 8.62
CA GLY A 461 -13.77 -3.45 7.70
C GLY A 461 -13.09 -2.07 7.79
N VAL A 462 -12.21 -1.85 8.79
CA VAL A 462 -11.51 -0.57 9.02
C VAL A 462 -10.04 -0.78 9.43
N LEU A 463 -9.45 -1.93 9.07
CA LEU A 463 -8.09 -2.27 9.51
C LEU A 463 -7.05 -1.29 8.97
N SER A 464 -7.22 -0.75 7.76
CA SER A 464 -6.32 0.27 7.21
C SER A 464 -6.28 1.52 8.11
N ALA A 465 -7.44 1.98 8.61
CA ALA A 465 -7.51 3.08 9.55
C ALA A 465 -6.85 2.74 10.92
N LEU A 466 -6.97 1.49 11.39
CA LEU A 466 -6.23 1.04 12.57
C LEU A 466 -4.71 1.04 12.31
N GLY A 467 -4.28 0.62 11.13
CA GLY A 467 -2.88 0.69 10.71
C GLY A 467 -2.31 2.10 10.80
N LEU A 468 -3.11 3.13 10.49
CA LEU A 468 -2.72 4.53 10.67
C LEU A 468 -2.49 4.88 12.16
N VAL A 469 -3.37 4.39 13.04
CA VAL A 469 -3.27 4.64 14.49
C VAL A 469 -2.00 4.03 15.07
N VAL A 470 -1.64 2.82 14.64
CA VAL A 470 -0.48 2.08 15.18
C VAL A 470 0.83 2.39 14.46
N SER A 471 0.79 3.16 13.37
CA SER A 471 1.98 3.47 12.58
C SER A 471 2.99 4.34 13.33
N GLU A 472 4.25 4.09 13.05
CA GLU A 472 5.39 4.88 13.54
C GLU A 472 5.41 6.28 12.89
N ARG A 473 5.81 7.29 13.63
CA ARG A 473 6.33 8.53 13.02
C ARG A 473 7.72 8.23 12.50
N ARG A 474 7.93 8.34 11.19
CA ARG A 474 9.15 7.80 10.56
C ARG A 474 9.69 8.71 9.48
N ARG A 475 11.02 8.76 9.39
CA ARG A 475 11.78 9.35 8.27
C ARG A 475 12.72 8.31 7.71
N ASP A 476 12.56 8.03 6.43
CA ASP A 476 13.44 7.17 5.65
C ASP A 476 14.41 8.04 4.85
N LEU A 477 15.70 7.88 5.09
CA LEU A 477 16.75 8.59 4.39
C LEU A 477 17.63 7.60 3.63
N VAL A 478 18.02 7.99 2.44
CA VAL A 478 18.75 7.12 1.51
C VAL A 478 19.90 7.90 0.91
N GLU A 479 21.09 7.28 0.86
CA GLU A 479 22.25 7.89 0.20
C GLU A 479 23.04 6.82 -0.56
N SER A 480 23.32 7.07 -1.85
CA SER A 480 24.22 6.24 -2.64
C SER A 480 25.68 6.61 -2.40
N VAL A 481 26.46 5.66 -1.88
CA VAL A 481 27.84 5.87 -1.44
C VAL A 481 28.88 5.27 -2.38
N LEU A 482 28.56 4.14 -3.03
CA LEU A 482 29.44 3.43 -3.97
C LEU A 482 30.82 3.13 -3.37
N LEU A 483 30.86 2.47 -2.20
CA LEU A 483 32.08 2.10 -1.49
C LEU A 483 32.48 0.66 -1.81
N ALA A 484 33.74 0.45 -2.22
CA ALA A 484 34.27 -0.89 -2.51
C ALA A 484 35.75 -1.02 -2.06
N GLY A 485 36.23 -2.23 -1.86
CA GLY A 485 37.62 -2.52 -1.51
C GLY A 485 38.10 -1.74 -0.28
N HIS A 486 39.18 -1.02 -0.43
CA HIS A 486 39.81 -0.24 0.65
C HIS A 486 38.98 0.95 1.12
N SER A 487 38.00 1.40 0.34
CA SER A 487 37.07 2.49 0.73
C SER A 487 35.90 1.98 1.57
N LEU A 488 35.57 0.71 1.52
CA LEU A 488 34.53 0.10 2.36
C LEU A 488 35.11 -0.19 3.74
N THR A 489 35.03 0.79 4.62
CA THR A 489 35.52 0.70 6.01
C THR A 489 34.40 0.94 6.99
N ARG A 490 34.50 0.39 8.21
CA ARG A 490 33.54 0.67 9.30
C ARG A 490 33.35 2.18 9.49
N GLN A 491 34.44 2.94 9.53
CA GLN A 491 34.39 4.38 9.75
C GLN A 491 33.60 5.09 8.64
N ALA A 492 33.86 4.78 7.36
CA ALA A 492 33.16 5.40 6.24
C ALA A 492 31.66 5.11 6.26
N VAL A 493 31.27 3.88 6.61
CA VAL A 493 29.85 3.52 6.75
C VAL A 493 29.21 4.21 7.95
N ALA A 494 29.86 4.19 9.12
CA ALA A 494 29.37 4.83 10.33
C ALA A 494 29.17 6.35 10.17
N GLU A 495 30.06 7.06 9.46
CA GLU A 495 29.92 8.48 9.17
C GLU A 495 28.67 8.78 8.34
N VAL A 496 28.35 7.95 7.35
CA VAL A 496 27.12 8.10 6.55
C VAL A 496 25.88 7.82 7.40
N VAL A 497 25.87 6.73 8.15
CA VAL A 497 24.75 6.35 9.03
C VAL A 497 24.49 7.43 10.08
N ALA A 498 25.55 7.96 10.71
CA ALA A 498 25.43 9.03 11.71
C ALA A 498 24.82 10.31 11.11
N ARG A 499 25.30 10.74 9.95
CA ARG A 499 24.78 11.93 9.25
C ARG A 499 23.32 11.77 8.85
N LEU A 500 22.95 10.63 8.27
CA LEU A 500 21.55 10.35 7.92
C LEU A 500 20.68 10.23 9.16
N GLY A 501 21.17 9.56 10.20
CA GLY A 501 20.45 9.41 11.46
C GLY A 501 20.21 10.75 12.17
N GLU A 502 21.18 11.67 12.18
CA GLU A 502 21.04 13.00 12.74
C GLU A 502 19.98 13.81 11.96
N ARG A 503 20.09 13.83 10.63
CA ARG A 503 19.08 14.47 9.77
C ARG A 503 17.68 13.90 10.00
N GLY A 504 17.53 12.57 10.11
CA GLY A 504 16.24 11.95 10.37
C GLY A 504 15.63 12.33 11.72
N ARG A 505 16.48 12.50 12.75
CA ARG A 505 16.05 12.98 14.08
C ARG A 505 15.65 14.46 14.03
N GLU A 506 16.38 15.28 13.29
CA GLU A 506 16.06 16.68 13.08
C GLU A 506 14.72 16.84 12.33
N ASP A 507 14.52 16.10 11.25
CA ASP A 507 13.28 16.08 10.46
C ASP A 507 12.05 15.65 11.28
N LEU A 508 12.25 14.76 12.28
CA LEU A 508 11.20 14.36 13.22
C LEU A 508 11.03 15.35 14.39
N GLY A 509 11.99 16.24 14.63
CA GLY A 509 12.04 17.08 15.84
C GLY A 509 12.28 16.30 17.12
N GLU A 510 12.84 15.06 17.04
CA GLU A 510 12.95 14.14 18.15
C GLU A 510 14.36 13.51 18.25
N PRO A 511 15.22 14.05 19.09
CA PRO A 511 16.61 13.58 19.24
C PRO A 511 16.74 12.12 19.70
N ARG A 512 15.68 11.56 20.30
CA ARG A 512 15.65 10.18 20.84
C ARG A 512 15.04 9.17 19.87
N ALA A 513 14.70 9.57 18.62
CA ALA A 513 14.16 8.65 17.64
C ALA A 513 15.13 7.46 17.44
N GLN A 514 14.58 6.26 17.41
CA GLN A 514 15.32 5.03 17.18
C GLN A 514 15.80 4.99 15.73
N LEU A 515 17.03 4.50 15.54
CA LEU A 515 17.60 4.35 14.21
C LEU A 515 17.67 2.87 13.84
N ARG A 516 17.33 2.59 12.59
CA ARG A 516 17.52 1.29 11.94
C ARG A 516 18.29 1.54 10.64
N ALA A 517 19.25 0.66 10.31
CA ALA A 517 20.03 0.77 9.09
C ALA A 517 19.89 -0.47 8.21
N SER A 518 19.87 -0.26 6.90
CA SER A 518 20.00 -1.30 5.91
C SER A 518 20.95 -0.87 4.79
N TYR A 519 21.53 -1.86 4.12
CA TYR A 519 22.66 -1.69 3.22
C TYR A 519 22.36 -2.40 1.90
N ASP A 520 22.35 -1.67 0.80
CA ASP A 520 22.20 -2.25 -0.53
C ASP A 520 23.60 -2.64 -1.04
N LEU A 521 23.84 -3.93 -1.16
CA LEU A 521 25.13 -4.52 -1.47
C LEU A 521 25.06 -5.33 -2.76
N ARG A 522 26.19 -5.44 -3.46
CA ARG A 522 26.36 -6.32 -4.62
C ARG A 522 27.79 -6.82 -4.73
N TYR A 523 28.01 -7.92 -5.44
CA TYR A 523 29.33 -8.22 -5.94
C TYR A 523 29.72 -7.24 -7.05
N ALA A 524 30.97 -6.79 -7.07
CA ALA A 524 31.45 -5.86 -8.08
C ALA A 524 31.16 -6.37 -9.49
N GLY A 525 30.57 -5.51 -10.31
CA GLY A 525 30.13 -5.84 -11.67
C GLY A 525 28.71 -6.39 -11.80
N GLN A 526 28.00 -6.68 -10.71
CA GLN A 526 26.57 -7.00 -10.77
C GLN A 526 25.73 -5.75 -11.04
N ALA A 527 24.60 -5.93 -11.74
CA ALA A 527 23.70 -4.84 -12.09
C ALA A 527 22.67 -4.51 -10.99
N PHE A 528 22.41 -5.46 -10.08
CA PHE A 528 21.40 -5.33 -9.03
C PHE A 528 22.00 -5.56 -7.67
N GLU A 529 21.43 -4.89 -6.68
CA GLU A 529 21.80 -4.98 -5.28
C GLU A 529 20.79 -5.86 -4.51
N LEU A 530 21.25 -6.45 -3.41
CA LEU A 530 20.41 -7.01 -2.35
C LEU A 530 20.52 -6.12 -1.11
N SER A 531 19.40 -5.81 -0.50
CA SER A 531 19.33 -5.07 0.75
C SER A 531 19.47 -6.04 1.93
N VAL A 532 20.32 -5.71 2.87
CA VAL A 532 20.49 -6.44 4.13
C VAL A 532 20.38 -5.48 5.31
N GLU A 533 19.73 -5.92 6.36
CA GLU A 533 19.71 -5.18 7.63
C GLU A 533 21.06 -5.36 8.35
N GLY A 534 21.45 -4.37 9.15
CA GLY A 534 22.66 -4.44 9.92
C GLY A 534 22.74 -3.39 11.03
N GLU A 535 23.80 -3.50 11.82
CA GLU A 535 24.13 -2.56 12.89
C GLU A 535 24.35 -1.13 12.34
N LEU A 536 24.27 -0.12 13.20
CA LEU A 536 24.54 1.28 12.81
C LEU A 536 26.02 1.53 12.48
N GLU A 537 26.92 0.71 12.98
CA GLU A 537 28.35 0.76 12.75
C GLU A 537 28.89 -0.63 12.35
N PRO A 538 28.46 -1.18 11.22
CA PRO A 538 28.81 -2.55 10.86
C PRO A 538 30.29 -2.68 10.46
N GLU A 539 30.91 -3.78 10.82
CA GLU A 539 32.19 -4.19 10.23
C GLU A 539 31.97 -4.68 8.78
N PRO A 540 32.87 -4.38 7.82
CA PRO A 540 32.74 -4.86 6.44
C PRO A 540 32.55 -6.38 6.32
N GLY A 541 33.17 -7.17 7.24
CA GLY A 541 33.01 -8.62 7.28
C GLY A 541 31.61 -9.08 7.71
N GLU A 542 30.91 -8.30 8.53
CA GLU A 542 29.51 -8.56 8.93
C GLU A 542 28.57 -8.31 7.74
N LEU A 543 28.75 -7.17 7.05
CA LEU A 543 28.02 -6.86 5.82
C LEU A 543 28.24 -7.93 4.76
N ARG A 544 29.49 -8.38 4.57
CA ARG A 544 29.83 -9.47 3.67
C ARG A 544 29.07 -10.74 4.03
N SER A 545 29.11 -11.15 5.28
CA SER A 545 28.46 -12.38 5.74
C SER A 545 26.94 -12.31 5.61
N ALA A 546 26.33 -11.15 5.89
CA ALA A 546 24.90 -10.94 5.71
C ALA A 546 24.51 -11.00 4.23
N PHE A 547 25.27 -10.32 3.36
CA PHE A 547 25.05 -10.33 1.92
C PHE A 547 25.21 -11.72 1.30
N ASP A 548 26.28 -12.45 1.65
CA ASP A 548 26.54 -13.80 1.13
C ASP A 548 25.37 -14.75 1.48
N ARG A 549 24.84 -14.69 2.72
CA ARG A 549 23.65 -15.46 3.11
C ARG A 549 22.41 -15.06 2.31
N ALA A 550 22.17 -13.76 2.13
CA ALA A 550 21.04 -13.27 1.35
C ALA A 550 21.15 -13.66 -0.13
N HIS A 551 22.37 -13.61 -0.69
CA HIS A 551 22.65 -13.98 -2.07
C HIS A 551 22.48 -15.49 -2.31
N ASP A 552 22.98 -16.32 -1.38
CA ASP A 552 22.78 -17.77 -1.42
C ASP A 552 21.29 -18.15 -1.33
N HIS A 553 20.58 -17.53 -0.40
CA HIS A 553 19.12 -17.74 -0.28
C HIS A 553 18.35 -17.34 -1.55
N ARG A 554 18.73 -16.23 -2.20
CA ARG A 554 18.04 -15.69 -3.37
C ARG A 554 18.40 -16.39 -4.67
N TYR A 555 19.68 -16.74 -4.85
CA TYR A 555 20.25 -17.22 -6.11
C TYR A 555 20.86 -18.62 -6.02
N GLY A 556 20.98 -19.22 -4.84
CA GLY A 556 21.52 -20.56 -4.62
C GLY A 556 23.03 -20.65 -4.69
N TYR A 557 23.74 -19.52 -4.60
CA TYR A 557 25.21 -19.49 -4.55
C TYR A 557 25.76 -18.25 -3.88
N GLN A 558 27.03 -18.32 -3.46
CA GLN A 558 27.84 -17.19 -2.98
C GLN A 558 29.19 -17.21 -3.68
N ASP A 559 29.83 -16.03 -3.82
CA ASP A 559 31.17 -15.90 -4.42
C ASP A 559 32.12 -15.26 -3.42
N PRO A 560 32.91 -16.12 -2.70
CA PRO A 560 33.86 -15.64 -1.67
C PRO A 560 34.99 -14.76 -2.22
N ASP A 561 35.34 -14.93 -3.50
CA ASP A 561 36.47 -14.24 -4.14
C ASP A 561 36.02 -12.90 -4.79
N ALA A 562 34.75 -12.70 -5.03
CA ALA A 562 34.23 -11.46 -5.61
C ALA A 562 34.34 -10.29 -4.62
N GLU A 563 34.75 -9.14 -5.08
CA GLU A 563 34.78 -7.91 -4.30
C GLU A 563 33.36 -7.44 -3.96
N LEU A 564 33.12 -7.03 -2.70
CA LEU A 564 31.84 -6.49 -2.26
C LEU A 564 31.81 -4.98 -2.49
N GLU A 565 30.70 -4.50 -3.05
CA GLU A 565 30.40 -3.08 -3.21
C GLU A 565 29.17 -2.71 -2.37
N LEU A 566 29.32 -1.75 -1.45
CA LEU A 566 28.20 -1.07 -0.79
C LEU A 566 27.75 0.08 -1.68
N VAL A 567 26.56 -0.08 -2.22
CA VAL A 567 25.99 0.86 -3.19
C VAL A 567 25.23 1.97 -2.48
N THR A 568 24.35 1.61 -1.52
CA THR A 568 23.45 2.54 -0.88
C THR A 568 23.34 2.24 0.62
N VAL A 569 23.33 3.28 1.43
CA VAL A 569 23.00 3.24 2.86
C VAL A 569 21.59 3.80 3.03
N ARG A 570 20.77 3.08 3.78
CA ARG A 570 19.42 3.50 4.16
C ARG A 570 19.34 3.60 5.67
N VAL A 571 18.79 4.69 6.18
CA VAL A 571 18.57 4.89 7.62
C VAL A 571 17.13 5.31 7.84
N ALA A 572 16.43 4.57 8.69
CA ALA A 572 15.12 4.95 9.20
C ALA A 572 15.25 5.49 10.61
N ALA A 573 14.81 6.72 10.83
CA ALA A 573 14.61 7.29 12.16
C ALA A 573 13.11 7.17 12.51
N ALA A 574 12.78 6.57 13.64
CA ALA A 574 11.40 6.26 13.98
C ALA A 574 11.07 6.49 15.46
N LEU A 575 9.83 6.88 15.70
CA LEU A 575 9.17 6.90 17.00
C LEU A 575 8.08 5.83 16.98
N PRO A 576 7.95 5.02 18.05
CA PRO A 576 6.97 3.96 18.10
C PRO A 576 5.55 4.50 17.93
N GLY A 577 4.71 3.74 17.23
CA GLY A 577 3.28 3.98 17.14
C GLY A 577 2.53 3.64 18.41
N ALA A 578 1.21 3.76 18.38
CA ALA A 578 0.38 3.33 19.49
C ALA A 578 0.37 1.80 19.64
N GLU A 579 0.30 1.33 20.88
CA GLU A 579 0.15 -0.08 21.21
C GLU A 579 -1.25 -0.31 21.78
N PRO A 580 -2.26 -0.63 20.94
CA PRO A 580 -3.56 -1.02 21.45
C PRO A 580 -3.41 -2.29 22.29
N ARG A 581 -4.05 -2.31 23.45
CA ARG A 581 -4.05 -3.47 24.33
C ARG A 581 -5.24 -4.36 24.00
N PRO A 582 -5.05 -5.70 24.08
CA PRO A 582 -6.16 -6.63 23.93
C PRO A 582 -7.29 -6.31 24.91
N THR A 583 -8.52 -6.27 24.43
CA THR A 583 -9.70 -6.13 25.27
C THR A 583 -10.27 -7.50 25.61
N GLU A 584 -10.74 -7.71 26.84
CA GLU A 584 -11.51 -8.92 27.15
C GLU A 584 -12.93 -8.77 26.59
N PRO A 585 -13.29 -9.56 25.56
CA PRO A 585 -14.61 -9.46 24.96
C PRO A 585 -15.67 -10.14 25.81
N ALA A 586 -16.90 -9.67 25.71
CA ALA A 586 -18.07 -10.42 26.15
C ALA A 586 -18.25 -11.68 25.29
N GLU A 587 -19.07 -12.63 25.77
CA GLU A 587 -19.47 -13.78 24.96
C GLU A 587 -20.14 -13.34 23.66
N ALA A 588 -19.85 -14.04 22.56
CA ALA A 588 -20.44 -13.75 21.27
C ALA A 588 -21.95 -13.98 21.28
N GLU A 589 -22.69 -13.04 20.72
CA GLU A 589 -24.13 -13.17 20.53
C GLU A 589 -24.44 -14.29 19.53
N ARG A 590 -25.26 -15.25 19.93
CA ARG A 590 -25.79 -16.27 19.01
C ARG A 590 -27.01 -15.73 18.29
N ARG A 591 -26.93 -15.57 16.96
CA ARG A 591 -27.97 -14.98 16.12
C ARG A 591 -28.85 -15.99 15.40
N GLY A 592 -28.60 -17.27 15.59
CA GLY A 592 -29.36 -18.38 15.00
C GLY A 592 -28.54 -19.27 14.09
N THR A 593 -29.18 -19.80 13.06
CA THR A 593 -28.54 -20.62 12.00
C THR A 593 -28.91 -20.08 10.63
N ARG A 594 -28.07 -20.39 9.65
CA ARG A 594 -28.25 -20.03 8.24
C ARG A 594 -27.84 -21.20 7.36
N THR A 595 -28.65 -21.48 6.33
CA THR A 595 -28.29 -22.47 5.30
C THR A 595 -27.18 -21.91 4.42
N VAL A 596 -26.05 -22.57 4.35
CA VAL A 596 -24.86 -22.18 3.60
C VAL A 596 -24.43 -23.32 2.69
N ARG A 597 -23.97 -22.97 1.48
CA ARG A 597 -23.50 -23.94 0.51
C ARG A 597 -21.98 -23.97 0.41
N PHE A 598 -21.38 -25.12 0.72
CA PHE A 598 -19.97 -25.40 0.51
C PHE A 598 -19.80 -26.43 -0.61
N GLY A 599 -19.34 -26.00 -1.78
CA GLY A 599 -19.27 -26.86 -2.96
C GLY A 599 -20.66 -27.34 -3.40
N HIS A 600 -20.94 -28.66 -3.24
CA HIS A 600 -22.22 -29.26 -3.58
C HIS A 600 -23.13 -29.52 -2.37
N GLU A 601 -22.64 -29.29 -1.15
CA GLU A 601 -23.35 -29.58 0.09
C GLU A 601 -24.00 -28.33 0.66
N GLU A 602 -25.24 -28.44 1.10
CA GLU A 602 -25.95 -27.42 1.88
C GLU A 602 -25.93 -27.83 3.36
N LEU A 603 -25.41 -26.93 4.20
CA LEU A 603 -25.23 -27.18 5.62
C LEU A 603 -25.82 -26.04 6.44
N GLU A 604 -26.29 -26.34 7.64
CA GLU A 604 -26.72 -25.33 8.60
C GLU A 604 -25.50 -24.81 9.37
N ALA A 605 -25.13 -23.53 9.15
CA ALA A 605 -24.07 -22.84 9.84
C ALA A 605 -24.60 -22.08 11.05
N GLN A 606 -23.89 -22.10 12.18
CA GLN A 606 -24.19 -21.24 13.31
C GLN A 606 -23.84 -19.79 12.95
N VAL A 607 -24.72 -18.84 13.28
CA VAL A 607 -24.46 -17.40 13.09
C VAL A 607 -24.16 -16.76 14.43
N LEU A 608 -23.00 -16.10 14.51
CA LEU A 608 -22.45 -15.49 15.69
C LEU A 608 -22.15 -13.99 15.42
N GLY A 609 -22.38 -13.17 16.40
CA GLY A 609 -21.89 -11.78 16.41
C GLY A 609 -20.45 -11.69 16.88
N GLN A 610 -19.97 -10.46 17.06
CA GLN A 610 -18.66 -10.20 17.66
C GLN A 610 -18.65 -10.63 19.13
N GLY A 611 -17.54 -11.22 19.61
CA GLY A 611 -17.37 -11.63 20.99
C GLY A 611 -16.58 -12.92 21.11
N ARG A 612 -16.45 -13.43 22.34
CA ARG A 612 -15.73 -14.67 22.61
C ARG A 612 -16.57 -15.89 22.21
N ALA A 613 -16.01 -16.75 21.40
CA ALA A 613 -16.60 -18.02 21.01
C ALA A 613 -15.50 -19.02 20.62
N ASP A 614 -15.79 -20.30 20.79
CA ASP A 614 -14.98 -21.42 20.29
C ASP A 614 -15.93 -22.35 19.53
N VAL A 615 -15.71 -22.49 18.22
CA VAL A 615 -16.65 -23.22 17.34
C VAL A 615 -15.91 -23.99 16.27
N ASP A 616 -16.44 -25.16 15.95
CA ASP A 616 -16.08 -25.87 14.73
C ASP A 616 -17.03 -25.46 13.59
N GLY A 617 -16.49 -25.37 12.36
CA GLY A 617 -17.32 -25.10 11.17
C GLY A 617 -18.29 -26.25 10.85
N PRO A 618 -19.44 -25.93 10.25
CA PRO A 618 -19.78 -24.67 9.60
C PRO A 618 -20.29 -23.58 10.55
N ALA A 619 -19.69 -22.39 10.48
CA ALA A 619 -20.13 -21.22 11.23
C ALA A 619 -19.92 -19.92 10.45
N ILE A 620 -20.64 -18.87 10.81
CA ILE A 620 -20.50 -17.52 10.27
C ILE A 620 -20.33 -16.55 11.44
N PHE A 621 -19.34 -15.65 11.36
CA PHE A 621 -19.24 -14.50 12.23
C PHE A 621 -19.63 -13.23 11.46
N GLU A 622 -20.64 -12.53 11.94
CA GLU A 622 -21.02 -11.20 11.47
C GLU A 622 -20.28 -10.15 12.28
N LEU A 623 -19.15 -9.69 11.73
CA LEU A 623 -18.27 -8.69 12.32
C LEU A 623 -18.66 -7.27 11.87
N PRO A 624 -18.24 -6.23 12.57
CA PRO A 624 -18.43 -4.85 12.12
C PRO A 624 -17.76 -4.62 10.75
N GLY A 625 -18.58 -4.48 9.71
CA GLY A 625 -18.13 -4.22 8.33
C GLY A 625 -17.55 -5.39 7.56
N ALA A 626 -17.62 -6.62 8.08
CA ALA A 626 -17.16 -7.84 7.39
C ALA A 626 -17.94 -9.08 7.85
N THR A 627 -17.94 -10.12 7.02
CA THR A 627 -18.51 -11.44 7.37
C THR A 627 -17.43 -12.50 7.21
N LEU A 628 -17.19 -13.28 8.26
CA LEU A 628 -16.26 -14.41 8.22
C LEU A 628 -17.03 -15.72 8.06
N VAL A 629 -16.59 -16.53 7.11
CA VAL A 629 -17.11 -17.88 6.88
C VAL A 629 -16.11 -18.91 7.40
N VAL A 630 -16.56 -19.77 8.31
CA VAL A 630 -15.80 -20.91 8.85
C VAL A 630 -16.37 -22.19 8.22
N PRO A 631 -15.72 -22.78 7.21
CA PRO A 631 -16.22 -23.99 6.57
C PRO A 631 -15.95 -25.25 7.40
N PRO A 632 -16.57 -26.40 7.07
CA PRO A 632 -16.23 -27.68 7.67
C PRO A 632 -14.73 -28.00 7.60
N GLY A 633 -14.17 -28.57 8.69
CA GLY A 633 -12.74 -28.87 8.80
C GLY A 633 -11.86 -27.71 9.23
N TRP A 634 -12.46 -26.57 9.57
CA TRP A 634 -11.83 -25.45 10.26
C TRP A 634 -12.48 -25.25 11.63
N SER A 635 -11.67 -24.92 12.62
CA SER A 635 -12.12 -24.43 13.92
C SER A 635 -11.82 -22.93 14.03
N ALA A 636 -12.59 -22.20 14.83
CA ALA A 636 -12.42 -20.77 15.05
C ALA A 636 -12.52 -20.45 16.53
N GLU A 637 -11.47 -19.78 17.05
CA GLU A 637 -11.43 -19.20 18.38
C GLU A 637 -11.55 -17.68 18.25
N ALA A 638 -12.69 -17.14 18.67
CA ALA A 638 -12.93 -15.70 18.68
C ALA A 638 -12.50 -15.13 20.04
N GLY A 639 -11.61 -14.15 19.99
CA GLY A 639 -11.04 -13.46 21.14
C GLY A 639 -11.20 -11.94 21.09
N GLY A 640 -10.47 -11.20 21.94
CA GLY A 640 -10.58 -9.75 22.11
C GLY A 640 -10.47 -8.95 20.81
N ASP A 641 -9.43 -9.21 20.02
CA ASP A 641 -9.11 -8.36 18.88
C ASP A 641 -9.28 -9.06 17.53
N ALA A 642 -9.37 -10.40 17.52
CA ALA A 642 -9.45 -11.20 16.30
C ALA A 642 -10.19 -12.53 16.49
N VAL A 643 -10.66 -13.08 15.39
CA VAL A 643 -11.03 -14.50 15.26
C VAL A 643 -9.85 -15.22 14.64
N VAL A 644 -9.30 -16.22 15.34
CA VAL A 644 -8.21 -17.06 14.86
C VAL A 644 -8.79 -18.40 14.40
N MET A 645 -8.61 -18.73 13.13
CA MET A 645 -9.02 -20.02 12.60
C MET A 645 -7.82 -20.95 12.44
N GLN A 646 -8.07 -22.23 12.68
CA GLN A 646 -7.07 -23.27 12.51
C GLN A 646 -7.65 -24.43 11.68
N ARG A 647 -6.83 -24.97 10.80
CA ARG A 647 -7.18 -26.17 10.02
C ARG A 647 -7.05 -27.39 10.94
N ALA A 648 -8.12 -28.18 11.03
CA ALA A 648 -8.18 -29.38 11.84
C ALA A 648 -7.20 -30.48 11.35
#